data_0db58c1b37c3841d7c440fb2dfb11d7f
#
_entry.id   0db58c1b37c3841d7c440fb2dfb11d7f
#
_cell.length_a   1.000
_cell.length_b   1.000
_cell.length_c   1.000
_cell.angle_alpha   90.00
_cell.angle_beta   90.00
_cell.angle_gamma   90.00
#
_symmetry.space_group_name_H-M   'P 1'
#
loop_
_entity.id
_entity.type
_entity.pdbx_description
1 polymer ?
#
loop_
_entity_poly.entity_id
_entity_poly.type
_entity_poly.pdbx_seq_one_letter_code
_entity_poly.pdbx_strand_id
1 'polypeptide(L)'
;MRRPAFFLMLLLAAPAAAQTNGSITGHVRQREGTAIAGAEVGVDGRWLAATDTAGFYRIREVRSGWHLVTVRAIGFETVRRDSVLVRAGQVSLVNFSVDVYTIDRPIVVEAYADSILDPALVATVQRISGEELRRFPVTTLDEAVALSAGAVGESYRGGRLGQQAFVLDGLGVKNQLDASTGPLGVRIPPDMLTEASLVTNGFSARYGQALSGLINVITRDGGDRWTGRAAFESDRPLWGAADLGLDRGVVSLDGPLGGGAGLVAVLDAEGRLDADPVNAPPPTDPRDPRSGSPSLLPHNSGERYDAAMKLRVPLGGPHTLRVFALRSADQRLLYAPAYKYDDRWAPARRVTGDLLSAHLQRATNALTADLRVGYFTREFIRGALIEQPPYRFGAITGSTFRFAGESLARAQDTVAAKNPIAELPAPDFSDRSPWGVPAFFLGSGSNGDLAWNRYRELRGQLDFSVGGPNSDLYFGGELSRQRVRTFQRVLGYLPVGDSVPPPAASDFSPTSAAAYAEAQAHGRDFVLTLGLRYDQFDPGANLPGARLGARRSINPRFGFSTVLKGATVVVSWGRFSQAPDFQYLVDAAFDDTLRTGRFRRGNPNLGFEDATQYELSVRARPTPNTSVRLNVFNKLLDGLVASVPLGVDADSTIFGNLDFGNVKGAEVIFDRPLVGFWGVRLAYTLQTATGTATNAFELLRRIRIDPGGDTINPARVEFPLDYDRRHSVTVIGQGRVPDSLGPRPFRGLEAAAIIRFSSGLPFTMTNATGDTLIGLPNSHRLPPLLTVDMLLRRPVRLGRWRGSVYLDARNLLNRRNIEAVRRDTGEPGLGPQAIDSLAERAYQAHPEAIPYESPRYRAYADVDGNGLIEGRSELFPLFLAAARDYVQPLFAYGPPRLLRLGVELAF
;
A
#
# COMPACT_ATOMS: atom_id res chain seq x y z
N MET A 1 -25.97 33.90 15.88
CA MET A 1 -24.85 34.00 16.83
C MET A 1 -25.22 33.28 18.12
N ARG A 2 -24.83 32.07 18.30
CA ARG A 2 -24.76 31.40 19.60
C ARG A 2 -23.55 30.45 19.55
N ARG A 3 -22.52 30.75 20.29
CA ARG A 3 -21.34 29.92 20.51
C ARG A 3 -21.73 28.76 21.43
N PRO A 4 -21.42 27.49 21.13
CA PRO A 4 -21.46 26.45 22.17
C PRO A 4 -20.23 26.60 23.08
N ALA A 5 -20.48 26.84 24.37
CA ALA A 5 -19.47 26.75 25.41
C ALA A 5 -19.04 25.28 25.54
N PHE A 6 -17.79 24.98 25.22
CA PHE A 6 -17.15 23.71 25.48
C PHE A 6 -16.80 23.65 26.98
N PHE A 7 -17.53 22.83 27.72
CA PHE A 7 -17.21 22.50 29.12
C PHE A 7 -15.96 21.61 29.11
N LEU A 8 -14.80 22.19 29.38
CA LEU A 8 -13.56 21.49 29.66
C LEU A 8 -13.64 20.93 31.09
N MET A 9 -14.17 19.72 31.22
CA MET A 9 -14.11 18.98 32.46
C MET A 9 -12.70 18.41 32.60
N LEU A 10 -11.83 19.10 33.32
CA LEU A 10 -10.52 18.63 33.77
C LEU A 10 -10.75 17.52 34.81
N LEU A 11 -10.96 16.30 34.38
CA LEU A 11 -10.78 15.14 35.25
C LEU A 11 -9.28 14.84 35.29
N LEU A 12 -8.70 15.01 36.47
CA LEU A 12 -7.35 14.52 36.82
C LEU A 12 -7.32 13.01 36.64
N ALA A 13 -6.92 12.54 35.43
CA ALA A 13 -6.73 11.15 35.12
C ALA A 13 -5.25 10.90 34.86
N ALA A 14 -4.79 9.84 35.36
CA ALA A 14 -3.46 9.29 35.23
C ALA A 14 -3.25 8.57 33.89
N PRO A 15 -2.07 8.55 33.32
CA PRO A 15 -1.66 8.45 31.91
C PRO A 15 -1.29 7.05 31.33
N ALA A 16 -1.22 6.91 30.03
CA ALA A 16 -1.22 5.70 29.24
C ALA A 16 -0.18 5.55 28.10
N ALA A 17 0.14 4.35 27.69
CA ALA A 17 1.21 3.99 26.79
C ALA A 17 0.83 3.91 25.29
N ALA A 18 1.75 4.34 24.43
CA ALA A 18 1.69 4.18 22.99
C ALA A 18 2.32 2.85 22.51
N GLN A 19 1.78 2.31 21.43
CA GLN A 19 2.27 1.06 20.80
C GLN A 19 3.58 1.22 19.99
N THR A 20 4.46 2.12 20.37
CA THR A 20 5.87 2.12 19.91
C THR A 20 6.74 1.28 20.83
N ASN A 21 6.25 0.93 22.02
CA ASN A 21 6.92 0.12 23.01
C ASN A 21 6.17 -1.19 23.21
N GLY A 22 6.89 -2.25 23.55
CA GLY A 22 6.36 -3.51 24.04
C GLY A 22 6.60 -3.67 25.52
N SER A 23 6.34 -4.85 26.05
CA SER A 23 6.66 -5.23 27.42
C SER A 23 7.40 -6.56 27.45
N ILE A 24 8.19 -6.78 28.51
CA ILE A 24 8.84 -8.06 28.77
C ILE A 24 8.24 -8.63 30.07
N THR A 25 7.80 -9.89 30.04
CA THR A 25 7.38 -10.62 31.22
C THR A 25 8.07 -11.96 31.28
N GLY A 26 8.09 -12.56 32.46
CA GLY A 26 8.64 -13.92 32.61
C GLY A 26 8.76 -14.32 34.06
N HIS A 27 9.33 -15.49 34.25
CA HIS A 27 9.65 -16.04 35.58
C HIS A 27 11.16 -16.26 35.70
N VAL A 28 11.66 -15.99 36.88
CA VAL A 28 13.01 -16.36 37.28
C VAL A 28 12.91 -17.53 38.24
N ARG A 29 13.49 -18.66 37.87
CA ARG A 29 13.45 -19.89 38.65
C ARG A 29 14.82 -20.51 38.74
N GLN A 30 15.06 -21.31 39.80
CA GLN A 30 16.18 -22.25 39.83
C GLN A 30 16.01 -23.33 38.77
N ARG A 31 17.06 -23.99 38.38
CA ARG A 31 17.02 -25.09 37.42
C ARG A 31 16.08 -26.21 37.85
N GLU A 32 15.93 -26.38 39.15
CA GLU A 32 15.04 -27.37 39.80
C GLU A 32 13.56 -26.95 39.86
N GLY A 33 13.24 -25.74 39.32
CA GLY A 33 11.89 -25.21 39.21
C GLY A 33 11.44 -24.27 40.33
N THR A 34 12.21 -24.10 41.41
CA THR A 34 11.90 -23.21 42.54
C THR A 34 11.94 -21.73 42.08
N ALA A 35 10.88 -20.98 42.43
CA ALA A 35 10.76 -19.54 42.11
C ALA A 35 11.78 -18.74 42.94
N ILE A 36 12.37 -17.73 42.32
CA ILE A 36 13.29 -16.80 42.97
C ILE A 36 12.60 -15.45 43.12
N ALA A 37 12.31 -15.06 44.36
CA ALA A 37 11.77 -13.75 44.70
C ALA A 37 12.88 -12.71 44.84
N GLY A 38 12.63 -11.46 44.46
CA GLY A 38 13.57 -10.35 44.59
C GLY A 38 14.73 -10.38 43.57
N ALA A 39 14.67 -11.24 42.56
CA ALA A 39 15.66 -11.19 41.48
C ALA A 39 15.48 -9.91 40.66
N GLU A 40 16.53 -9.14 40.46
CA GLU A 40 16.51 -7.91 39.67
C GLU A 40 16.63 -8.25 38.18
N VAL A 41 15.73 -7.69 37.38
CA VAL A 41 15.71 -7.84 35.94
C VAL A 41 15.98 -6.52 35.27
N GLY A 42 16.98 -6.47 34.43
CA GLY A 42 17.40 -5.28 33.69
C GLY A 42 17.31 -5.47 32.17
N VAL A 43 17.15 -4.37 31.45
CA VAL A 43 17.17 -4.29 29.99
C VAL A 43 18.22 -3.28 29.58
N ASP A 44 19.13 -3.66 28.67
CA ASP A 44 20.22 -2.81 28.16
C ASP A 44 21.05 -2.12 29.26
N GLY A 45 21.31 -2.87 30.33
CA GLY A 45 22.10 -2.39 31.46
C GLY A 45 21.33 -1.52 32.48
N ARG A 46 20.01 -1.32 32.32
CA ARG A 46 19.16 -0.62 33.29
C ARG A 46 18.31 -1.61 34.06
N TRP A 47 18.36 -1.59 35.39
CA TRP A 47 17.52 -2.43 36.26
C TRP A 47 16.13 -1.82 36.35
N LEU A 48 15.10 -2.57 35.89
CA LEU A 48 13.75 -2.05 35.66
C LEU A 48 12.68 -2.79 36.46
N ALA A 49 12.90 -4.00 36.89
CA ALA A 49 11.94 -4.80 37.66
C ALA A 49 12.63 -5.71 38.66
N ALA A 50 11.90 -6.13 39.71
CA ALA A 50 12.27 -7.23 40.58
C ALA A 50 11.15 -8.29 40.54
N THR A 51 11.51 -9.56 40.71
CA THR A 51 10.56 -10.67 40.76
C THR A 51 9.75 -10.68 42.07
N ASP A 52 8.48 -11.06 41.96
CA ASP A 52 7.60 -11.32 43.11
C ASP A 52 7.91 -12.69 43.78
N THR A 53 7.09 -13.10 44.74
CA THR A 53 7.22 -14.35 45.46
C THR A 53 7.02 -15.62 44.60
N ALA A 54 6.36 -15.48 43.45
CA ALA A 54 6.22 -16.54 42.44
C ALA A 54 7.34 -16.55 41.42
N GLY A 55 8.34 -15.66 41.58
CA GLY A 55 9.43 -15.45 40.63
C GLY A 55 9.00 -14.71 39.36
N PHE A 56 7.80 -14.14 39.35
CA PHE A 56 7.29 -13.43 38.17
C PHE A 56 7.80 -11.98 38.13
N TYR A 57 8.14 -11.50 36.94
CA TYR A 57 8.45 -10.11 36.68
C TYR A 57 7.77 -9.57 35.42
N ARG A 58 7.57 -8.26 35.38
CA ARG A 58 7.04 -7.56 34.23
C ARG A 58 7.76 -6.22 34.06
N ILE A 59 8.33 -5.99 32.88
CA ILE A 59 8.92 -4.73 32.46
C ILE A 59 8.04 -4.15 31.37
N ARG A 60 7.44 -3.01 31.63
CA ARG A 60 6.59 -2.30 30.67
C ARG A 60 7.41 -1.28 29.91
N GLU A 61 6.87 -0.83 28.78
CA GLU A 61 7.42 0.27 27.98
C GLU A 61 8.86 0.03 27.50
N VAL A 62 9.18 -1.22 27.21
CA VAL A 62 10.43 -1.55 26.55
C VAL A 62 10.30 -1.18 25.08
N ARG A 63 11.26 -0.44 24.57
CA ARG A 63 11.32 -0.02 23.18
C ARG A 63 11.21 -1.22 22.23
N SER A 64 10.56 -1.06 21.08
CA SER A 64 10.61 -2.10 20.06
C SER A 64 12.01 -2.21 19.47
N GLY A 65 12.51 -3.44 19.33
CA GLY A 65 13.86 -3.75 18.87
C GLY A 65 14.50 -4.91 19.62
N TRP A 66 15.77 -5.15 19.34
CA TRP A 66 16.55 -6.17 20.02
C TRP A 66 17.15 -5.62 21.32
N HIS A 67 17.02 -6.38 22.43
CA HIS A 67 17.47 -5.98 23.75
C HIS A 67 18.29 -7.06 24.43
N LEU A 68 19.20 -6.61 25.28
CA LEU A 68 19.90 -7.45 26.23
C LEU A 68 19.13 -7.46 27.56
N VAL A 69 18.57 -8.59 27.94
CA VAL A 69 17.90 -8.76 29.24
C VAL A 69 18.84 -9.47 30.20
N THR A 70 19.04 -8.90 31.39
CA THR A 70 19.95 -9.43 32.41
C THR A 70 19.17 -9.66 33.70
N VAL A 71 19.39 -10.82 34.33
CA VAL A 71 18.84 -11.15 35.64
C VAL A 71 19.97 -11.35 36.62
N ARG A 72 19.86 -10.78 37.83
CA ARG A 72 20.76 -11.08 38.96
C ARG A 72 19.95 -11.30 40.22
N ALA A 73 20.39 -12.23 41.05
CA ALA A 73 19.83 -12.45 42.37
C ALA A 73 20.99 -12.81 43.34
N ILE A 74 20.81 -12.45 44.62
CA ILE A 74 21.84 -12.69 45.64
C ILE A 74 22.03 -14.20 45.82
N GLY A 75 23.24 -14.68 45.62
CA GLY A 75 23.60 -16.12 45.74
C GLY A 75 23.44 -16.93 44.45
N PHE A 76 23.08 -16.27 43.35
CA PHE A 76 22.89 -16.91 42.05
C PHE A 76 23.77 -16.26 40.97
N GLU A 77 24.04 -17.04 39.92
CA GLU A 77 24.76 -16.52 38.77
C GLU A 77 23.93 -15.43 38.03
N THR A 78 24.62 -14.38 37.55
CA THR A 78 24.00 -13.39 36.69
C THR A 78 23.78 -13.98 35.30
N VAL A 79 22.55 -14.16 34.91
CA VAL A 79 22.18 -14.69 33.59
C VAL A 79 21.87 -13.55 32.66
N ARG A 80 22.43 -13.58 31.46
CA ARG A 80 22.18 -12.63 30.39
C ARG A 80 21.52 -13.35 29.21
N ARG A 81 20.58 -12.66 28.57
CA ARG A 81 19.96 -13.13 27.36
C ARG A 81 20.07 -12.04 26.31
N ASP A 82 21.00 -12.25 25.39
CA ASP A 82 21.18 -11.42 24.22
C ASP A 82 20.05 -11.66 23.23
N SER A 83 19.76 -10.67 22.42
CA SER A 83 18.81 -10.81 21.30
C SER A 83 17.36 -11.13 21.73
N VAL A 84 16.85 -10.46 22.76
CA VAL A 84 15.43 -10.46 23.10
C VAL A 84 14.72 -9.44 22.19
N LEU A 85 13.90 -9.93 21.28
CA LEU A 85 13.13 -9.06 20.41
C LEU A 85 11.88 -8.57 21.15
N VAL A 86 11.82 -7.28 21.40
CA VAL A 86 10.63 -6.60 21.91
C VAL A 86 9.89 -5.94 20.75
N ARG A 87 8.61 -6.22 20.67
CA ARG A 87 7.75 -5.70 19.59
C ARG A 87 6.73 -4.74 20.14
N ALA A 88 6.42 -3.71 19.36
CA ALA A 88 5.47 -2.68 19.76
C ALA A 88 4.09 -3.25 20.07
N GLY A 89 3.53 -2.83 21.19
CA GLY A 89 2.21 -3.27 21.63
C GLY A 89 2.13 -4.74 22.04
N GLN A 90 3.28 -5.42 22.25
CA GLN A 90 3.33 -6.84 22.62
C GLN A 90 4.10 -7.09 23.90
N VAL A 91 3.79 -8.25 24.50
CA VAL A 91 4.52 -8.83 25.62
C VAL A 91 5.51 -9.86 25.09
N SER A 92 6.79 -9.68 25.35
CA SER A 92 7.83 -10.67 25.09
C SER A 92 8.01 -11.54 26.34
N LEU A 93 7.68 -12.82 26.24
CA LEU A 93 7.86 -13.77 27.37
C LEU A 93 9.31 -14.22 27.43
N VAL A 94 10.01 -13.89 28.52
CA VAL A 94 11.42 -14.22 28.75
C VAL A 94 11.58 -14.86 30.11
N ASN A 95 11.68 -16.19 30.16
CA ASN A 95 11.91 -16.91 31.39
C ASN A 95 13.39 -17.13 31.60
N PHE A 96 13.86 -17.04 32.86
CA PHE A 96 15.24 -17.30 33.24
C PHE A 96 15.32 -18.49 34.17
N SER A 97 16.27 -19.37 33.88
CA SER A 97 16.74 -20.39 34.81
C SER A 97 18.10 -19.96 35.33
N VAL A 98 18.24 -19.79 36.63
CA VAL A 98 19.47 -19.37 37.29
C VAL A 98 19.99 -20.49 38.20
N ASP A 99 21.29 -20.67 38.18
CA ASP A 99 21.97 -21.66 39.05
C ASP A 99 22.62 -20.99 40.25
N VAL A 100 22.79 -21.70 41.35
CA VAL A 100 23.56 -21.23 42.51
C VAL A 100 25.01 -21.00 42.07
N TYR A 101 25.60 -19.89 42.50
CA TYR A 101 26.92 -19.50 42.12
C TYR A 101 27.96 -20.61 42.39
N THR A 102 28.37 -21.31 41.35
CA THR A 102 29.47 -22.25 41.32
C THR A 102 30.45 -21.82 40.24
N ILE A 103 31.72 -21.71 40.61
CA ILE A 103 32.80 -21.26 39.72
C ILE A 103 33.05 -22.35 38.67
N ASP A 104 32.35 -22.34 37.56
CA ASP A 104 32.79 -22.73 36.22
C ASP A 104 31.67 -22.73 35.15
N ARG A 105 32.00 -22.08 34.05
CA ARG A 105 31.36 -22.03 32.69
C ARG A 105 30.19 -21.09 32.44
N PRO A 106 30.30 -20.17 31.47
CA PRO A 106 29.17 -19.41 30.95
C PRO A 106 28.28 -20.29 30.04
N ILE A 107 27.04 -20.46 30.39
CA ILE A 107 26.02 -21.08 29.51
C ILE A 107 25.36 -19.98 28.68
N VAL A 108 25.65 -19.99 27.38
CA VAL A 108 24.90 -19.19 26.40
C VAL A 108 23.61 -19.95 26.08
N VAL A 109 22.47 -19.44 26.52
CA VAL A 109 21.17 -19.98 26.14
C VAL A 109 20.55 -19.06 25.10
N GLU A 110 20.54 -19.48 23.85
CA GLU A 110 19.76 -18.85 22.81
C GLU A 110 18.28 -19.22 22.98
N ALA A 111 17.43 -18.25 23.28
CA ALA A 111 15.99 -18.46 23.26
C ALA A 111 15.31 -17.29 22.56
N TYR A 112 14.61 -17.60 21.49
CA TYR A 112 13.69 -16.69 20.82
C TYR A 112 12.44 -16.55 21.67
N ALA A 113 12.19 -15.34 22.21
CA ALA A 113 10.94 -15.04 22.89
C ALA A 113 9.82 -14.94 21.83
N ASP A 114 8.93 -15.93 21.78
CA ASP A 114 7.92 -16.05 20.76
C ASP A 114 6.62 -15.39 21.19
N SER A 115 6.27 -14.28 20.52
CA SER A 115 4.99 -13.59 20.70
C SER A 115 3.78 -14.32 20.08
N ILE A 116 3.99 -15.46 19.43
CA ILE A 116 2.93 -16.19 18.74
C ILE A 116 2.00 -16.89 19.76
N LEU A 117 2.55 -17.35 20.87
CA LEU A 117 1.76 -17.98 21.93
C LEU A 117 1.28 -17.00 23.02
N ASP A 118 1.59 -15.71 22.88
CA ASP A 118 1.16 -14.71 23.87
C ASP A 118 -0.38 -14.63 23.92
N PRO A 119 -1.02 -15.03 25.03
CA PRO A 119 -2.46 -14.92 25.17
C PRO A 119 -2.96 -13.48 25.19
N ALA A 120 -2.11 -12.49 25.52
CA ALA A 120 -2.49 -11.08 25.49
C ALA A 120 -2.69 -10.56 24.06
N LEU A 121 -2.19 -11.27 23.04
CA LEU A 121 -2.37 -10.89 21.64
C LEU A 121 -3.68 -11.46 21.08
N VAL A 122 -4.78 -10.75 21.24
CA VAL A 122 -6.10 -11.13 20.72
C VAL A 122 -6.22 -10.86 19.21
N ALA A 123 -5.37 -9.99 18.66
CA ALA A 123 -5.37 -9.63 17.24
C ALA A 123 -4.61 -10.64 16.37
N THR A 124 -5.05 -10.79 15.11
CA THR A 124 -4.26 -11.48 14.08
C THR A 124 -3.27 -10.49 13.45
N VAL A 125 -2.01 -10.66 13.81
CA VAL A 125 -0.92 -9.77 13.39
C VAL A 125 0.12 -10.57 12.61
N GLN A 126 0.49 -10.07 11.43
CA GLN A 126 1.60 -10.56 10.63
C GLN A 126 2.65 -9.47 10.55
N ARG A 127 3.88 -9.78 10.91
CA ARG A 127 4.96 -8.81 11.06
C ARG A 127 6.13 -9.11 10.16
N ILE A 128 6.78 -8.02 9.73
CA ILE A 128 8.05 -8.06 9.01
C ILE A 128 8.94 -6.99 9.65
N SER A 129 10.09 -7.38 10.13
CA SER A 129 11.07 -6.44 10.68
C SER A 129 11.81 -5.70 9.56
N GLY A 130 12.31 -4.49 9.83
CA GLY A 130 13.14 -3.76 8.87
C GLY A 130 14.41 -4.50 8.46
N GLU A 131 14.93 -5.38 9.32
CA GLU A 131 16.07 -6.26 9.00
C GLU A 131 15.66 -7.38 8.02
N GLU A 132 14.50 -8.02 8.23
CA GLU A 132 13.97 -9.03 7.28
C GLU A 132 13.70 -8.40 5.92
N LEU A 133 13.16 -7.16 5.87
CA LEU A 133 12.91 -6.45 4.62
C LEU A 133 14.17 -6.28 3.76
N ARG A 134 15.29 -5.96 4.39
CA ARG A 134 16.58 -5.83 3.69
C ARG A 134 17.14 -7.15 3.15
N ARG A 135 16.63 -8.30 3.64
CA ARG A 135 17.03 -9.64 3.18
C ARG A 135 16.11 -10.19 2.10
N PHE A 136 14.98 -9.54 1.83
CA PHE A 136 14.02 -9.99 0.82
C PHE A 136 14.13 -9.16 -0.46
N PRO A 137 13.75 -9.72 -1.63
CA PRO A 137 13.62 -8.98 -2.89
C PRO A 137 12.36 -8.08 -2.86
N VAL A 138 12.32 -7.12 -1.93
CA VAL A 138 11.24 -6.14 -1.77
C VAL A 138 11.85 -4.75 -1.57
N THR A 139 11.28 -3.74 -2.21
CA THR A 139 11.79 -2.37 -2.20
C THR A 139 10.80 -1.36 -1.63
N THR A 140 9.56 -1.75 -1.41
CA THR A 140 8.51 -0.88 -0.86
C THR A 140 7.79 -1.53 0.32
N LEU A 141 7.14 -0.70 1.14
CA LEU A 141 6.29 -1.17 2.22
C LEU A 141 5.12 -2.03 1.70
N ASP A 142 4.51 -1.63 0.59
CA ASP A 142 3.36 -2.34 0.00
C ASP A 142 3.76 -3.73 -0.49
N GLU A 143 4.91 -3.88 -1.16
CA GLU A 143 5.47 -5.19 -1.52
C GLU A 143 5.69 -6.07 -0.29
N ALA A 144 6.16 -5.50 0.81
CA ALA A 144 6.39 -6.22 2.06
C ALA A 144 5.09 -6.70 2.69
N VAL A 145 4.08 -5.83 2.78
CA VAL A 145 2.77 -6.17 3.35
C VAL A 145 2.04 -7.19 2.47
N ALA A 146 2.22 -7.14 1.15
CA ALA A 146 1.67 -8.11 0.19
C ALA A 146 2.21 -9.54 0.37
N LEU A 147 3.27 -9.77 1.16
CA LEU A 147 3.75 -11.10 1.55
C LEU A 147 2.89 -11.77 2.64
N SER A 148 1.99 -11.02 3.24
CA SER A 148 1.12 -11.49 4.31
C SER A 148 -0.03 -12.35 3.79
N ALA A 149 -0.48 -13.32 4.58
CA ALA A 149 -1.70 -14.06 4.28
C ALA A 149 -2.91 -13.12 4.20
N GLY A 150 -3.84 -13.39 3.29
CA GLY A 150 -5.04 -12.57 3.07
C GLY A 150 -4.83 -11.30 2.26
N ALA A 151 -3.62 -11.02 1.79
CA ALA A 151 -3.33 -9.89 0.92
C ALA A 151 -3.56 -10.25 -0.56
N VAL A 152 -4.27 -9.38 -1.30
CA VAL A 152 -4.50 -9.44 -2.74
C VAL A 152 -4.25 -8.04 -3.31
N GLY A 153 -3.02 -7.75 -3.73
CA GLY A 153 -2.60 -6.38 -4.00
C GLY A 153 -2.76 -5.52 -2.74
N GLU A 154 -3.46 -4.41 -2.86
CA GLU A 154 -3.79 -3.52 -1.74
C GLU A 154 -5.15 -3.84 -1.06
N SER A 155 -5.78 -4.96 -1.40
CA SER A 155 -6.97 -5.51 -0.74
C SER A 155 -6.57 -6.54 0.31
N TYR A 156 -7.09 -6.40 1.52
CA TYR A 156 -6.81 -7.29 2.64
C TYR A 156 -8.08 -8.01 3.07
N ARG A 157 -8.01 -9.36 3.07
CA ARG A 157 -9.17 -10.22 3.38
C ARG A 157 -10.44 -9.76 2.66
N GLY A 158 -10.35 -9.57 1.34
CA GLY A 158 -11.49 -9.23 0.50
C GLY A 158 -12.17 -7.89 0.83
N GLY A 159 -11.44 -6.90 1.34
CA GLY A 159 -11.93 -5.53 1.46
C GLY A 159 -11.74 -4.75 0.17
N ARG A 160 -12.58 -3.71 -0.06
CA ARG A 160 -12.38 -2.76 -1.15
C ARG A 160 -11.09 -1.96 -0.96
N LEU A 161 -10.51 -1.49 -2.04
CA LEU A 161 -9.42 -0.52 -1.99
C LEU A 161 -9.85 0.71 -1.15
N GLY A 162 -8.98 1.18 -0.26
CA GLY A 162 -9.29 2.28 0.66
C GLY A 162 -9.92 1.86 2.00
N GLN A 163 -10.29 0.59 2.19
CA GLN A 163 -10.83 0.08 3.46
C GLN A 163 -9.74 -0.28 4.50
N GLN A 164 -8.46 -0.15 4.13
CA GLN A 164 -7.35 -0.28 5.07
C GLN A 164 -7.05 1.05 5.78
N ALA A 165 -6.55 0.95 7.01
CA ALA A 165 -5.94 2.08 7.71
C ALA A 165 -4.43 1.92 7.79
N PHE A 166 -3.73 3.06 7.82
CA PHE A 166 -2.30 3.11 8.04
C PHE A 166 -2.01 3.90 9.32
N VAL A 167 -1.13 3.36 10.13
CA VAL A 167 -0.69 3.99 11.38
C VAL A 167 0.83 4.04 11.36
N LEU A 168 1.39 5.24 11.47
CA LEU A 168 2.82 5.49 11.51
C LEU A 168 3.21 6.04 12.88
N ASP A 169 4.04 5.32 13.61
CA ASP A 169 4.43 5.64 15.00
C ASP A 169 3.22 5.97 15.92
N GLY A 170 2.11 5.27 15.70
CA GLY A 170 0.88 5.44 16.44
C GLY A 170 -0.06 6.56 15.95
N LEU A 171 0.34 7.33 14.92
CA LEU A 171 -0.49 8.35 14.28
C LEU A 171 -1.16 7.78 13.02
N GLY A 172 -2.47 7.95 12.88
CA GLY A 172 -3.18 7.57 11.64
C GLY A 172 -2.78 8.47 10.47
N VAL A 173 -2.38 7.85 9.35
CA VAL A 173 -2.03 8.54 8.09
C VAL A 173 -2.78 7.83 6.96
N LYS A 174 -3.65 8.54 6.25
CA LYS A 174 -4.44 7.94 5.16
C LYS A 174 -4.83 8.99 4.13
N ASN A 175 -4.75 8.66 2.85
CA ASN A 175 -5.37 9.43 1.79
C ASN A 175 -6.88 9.14 1.77
N GLN A 176 -7.67 9.99 2.42
CA GLN A 176 -9.13 9.86 2.48
C GLN A 176 -9.84 10.52 1.29
N LEU A 177 -9.10 11.16 0.39
CA LEU A 177 -9.72 11.78 -0.78
C LEU A 177 -10.05 10.74 -1.84
N ASP A 178 -9.07 9.94 -2.23
CA ASP A 178 -9.17 8.96 -3.30
C ASP A 178 -8.12 7.85 -3.11
N ALA A 179 -8.56 6.72 -2.61
CA ALA A 179 -7.70 5.57 -2.37
C ALA A 179 -7.09 5.00 -3.66
N SER A 180 -7.74 5.19 -4.83
CA SER A 180 -7.24 4.69 -6.12
C SER A 180 -5.92 5.35 -6.55
N THR A 181 -5.60 6.51 -5.99
CA THR A 181 -4.34 7.24 -6.25
C THR A 181 -3.25 6.95 -5.22
N GLY A 182 -3.42 5.91 -4.41
CA GLY A 182 -2.53 5.45 -3.34
C GLY A 182 -3.14 5.69 -1.95
N PRO A 183 -3.53 4.63 -1.24
CA PRO A 183 -4.29 4.73 0.00
C PRO A 183 -3.48 5.28 1.18
N LEU A 184 -2.17 5.06 1.25
CA LEU A 184 -1.30 5.68 2.26
C LEU A 184 -1.04 7.18 1.95
N GLY A 185 -0.85 7.51 0.68
CA GLY A 185 -0.61 8.90 0.24
C GLY A 185 0.82 9.41 0.38
N VAL A 186 1.71 8.68 1.03
CA VAL A 186 3.17 8.91 1.11
C VAL A 186 3.89 7.57 0.97
N ARG A 187 5.18 7.61 0.65
CA ARG A 187 6.03 6.41 0.71
C ARG A 187 6.98 6.52 1.88
N ILE A 188 7.21 5.40 2.54
CA ILE A 188 8.11 5.31 3.68
C ILE A 188 9.31 4.47 3.24
N PRO A 189 10.54 5.03 3.24
CA PRO A 189 11.73 4.28 2.89
C PRO A 189 11.91 3.06 3.81
N PRO A 190 12.19 1.85 3.28
CA PRO A 190 12.38 0.65 4.09
C PRO A 190 13.47 0.79 5.15
N ASP A 191 14.53 1.55 4.87
CA ASP A 191 15.62 1.81 5.81
C ASP A 191 15.21 2.66 7.02
N MET A 192 14.05 3.32 6.96
CA MET A 192 13.46 4.02 8.10
C MET A 192 12.71 3.09 9.06
N LEU A 193 12.40 1.87 8.64
CA LEU A 193 11.53 0.96 9.37
C LEU A 193 12.27 0.16 10.45
N THR A 194 11.69 0.10 11.65
CA THR A 194 11.98 -0.93 12.64
C THR A 194 11.12 -2.17 12.37
N GLU A 195 9.82 -1.95 12.12
CA GLU A 195 8.83 -2.99 11.92
C GLU A 195 7.66 -2.47 11.08
N ALA A 196 7.14 -3.32 10.22
CA ALA A 196 5.82 -3.15 9.62
C ALA A 196 4.95 -4.35 9.98
N SER A 197 3.68 -4.12 10.29
CA SER A 197 2.75 -5.19 10.65
C SER A 197 1.39 -4.98 10.00
N LEU A 198 0.83 -6.06 9.47
CA LEU A 198 -0.54 -6.15 9.02
C LEU A 198 -1.39 -6.78 10.11
N VAL A 199 -2.38 -6.05 10.59
CA VAL A 199 -3.40 -6.53 11.53
C VAL A 199 -4.70 -6.68 10.76
N THR A 200 -5.22 -7.89 10.64
CA THR A 200 -6.39 -8.19 9.80
C THR A 200 -7.69 -8.37 10.56
N ASN A 201 -7.61 -8.61 11.87
CA ASN A 201 -8.77 -8.67 12.77
C ASN A 201 -8.35 -8.49 14.24
N GLY A 202 -9.34 -8.24 15.11
CA GLY A 202 -9.11 -8.11 16.55
C GLY A 202 -8.29 -6.88 16.93
N PHE A 203 -8.22 -5.86 16.06
CA PHE A 203 -7.47 -4.65 16.41
C PHE A 203 -8.16 -3.83 17.48
N SER A 204 -7.33 -3.26 18.36
CA SER A 204 -7.73 -2.47 19.53
C SER A 204 -8.74 -1.37 19.17
N ALA A 205 -9.63 -1.03 20.11
CA ALA A 205 -10.58 0.07 20.00
C ALA A 205 -9.92 1.44 19.73
N ARG A 206 -8.63 1.56 20.01
CA ARG A 206 -7.80 2.71 19.66
C ARG A 206 -7.84 3.05 18.16
N TYR A 207 -7.92 2.03 17.28
CA TYR A 207 -7.85 2.22 15.84
C TYR A 207 -9.23 2.25 15.22
N GLY A 208 -9.47 3.25 14.38
CA GLY A 208 -10.68 3.42 13.57
C GLY A 208 -10.35 3.55 12.08
N GLN A 209 -11.34 3.91 11.29
CA GLN A 209 -11.23 4.16 9.85
C GLN A 209 -10.64 2.98 9.05
N ALA A 210 -10.96 1.74 9.48
CA ALA A 210 -10.49 0.50 8.87
C ALA A 210 -11.61 -0.54 8.85
N LEU A 211 -11.91 -1.09 7.68
CA LEU A 211 -12.87 -2.18 7.50
C LEU A 211 -12.19 -3.49 7.08
N SER A 212 -10.96 -3.43 6.53
CA SER A 212 -10.31 -4.63 5.96
C SER A 212 -9.00 -5.00 6.66
N GLY A 213 -8.20 -4.03 7.05
CA GLY A 213 -6.92 -4.26 7.72
C GLY A 213 -6.29 -2.98 8.23
N LEU A 214 -5.39 -3.13 9.18
CA LEU A 214 -4.59 -2.04 9.75
C LEU A 214 -3.12 -2.33 9.45
N ILE A 215 -2.44 -1.44 8.76
CA ILE A 215 -1.00 -1.48 8.53
C ILE A 215 -0.36 -0.57 9.55
N ASN A 216 0.33 -1.16 10.53
CA ASN A 216 1.04 -0.42 11.56
C ASN A 216 2.54 -0.42 11.25
N VAL A 217 3.11 0.76 11.17
CA VAL A 217 4.50 1.02 10.81
C VAL A 217 5.20 1.71 11.96
N ILE A 218 6.35 1.18 12.36
CA ILE A 218 7.19 1.74 13.40
C ILE A 218 8.52 2.11 12.79
N THR A 219 8.90 3.37 12.97
CA THR A 219 10.16 3.89 12.47
C THR A 219 11.27 3.82 13.51
N ARG A 220 12.52 3.84 13.05
CA ARG A 220 13.71 3.81 13.88
C ARG A 220 13.84 5.08 14.72
N ASP A 221 14.42 4.99 15.90
CA ASP A 221 14.54 6.09 16.88
C ASP A 221 15.98 6.60 17.10
N GLY A 222 16.94 6.21 16.29
CA GLY A 222 18.35 6.48 16.49
C GLY A 222 19.00 5.57 17.54
N GLY A 223 20.13 4.98 17.19
CA GLY A 223 20.89 4.07 18.03
C GLY A 223 21.85 4.77 19.00
N ASP A 224 22.53 3.96 19.84
CA ASP A 224 23.54 4.44 20.79
C ASP A 224 24.93 4.59 20.15
N ARG A 225 25.09 4.19 18.89
CA ARG A 225 26.31 4.33 18.09
C ARG A 225 25.94 4.84 16.70
N TRP A 226 26.85 5.63 16.13
CA TRP A 226 26.71 6.03 14.74
C TRP A 226 26.87 4.83 13.83
N THR A 227 25.87 4.60 13.02
CA THR A 227 25.87 3.64 11.93
C THR A 227 25.39 4.33 10.65
N GLY A 228 26.00 3.96 9.55
CA GLY A 228 25.63 4.49 8.25
C GLY A 228 25.55 3.39 7.21
N ARG A 229 24.70 3.57 6.23
CA ARG A 229 24.54 2.70 5.07
C ARG A 229 24.40 3.53 3.81
N ALA A 230 25.16 3.17 2.78
CA ALA A 230 24.98 3.66 1.43
C ALA A 230 24.82 2.46 0.50
N ALA A 231 23.80 2.47 -0.35
CA ALA A 231 23.56 1.42 -1.33
C ALA A 231 23.26 2.03 -2.70
N PHE A 232 23.73 1.36 -3.74
CA PHE A 232 23.40 1.66 -5.12
C PHE A 232 22.98 0.37 -5.84
N GLU A 233 21.91 0.44 -6.62
CA GLU A 233 21.32 -0.65 -7.36
C GLU A 233 21.03 -0.21 -8.78
N SER A 234 21.37 -1.05 -9.79
CA SER A 234 21.14 -0.76 -11.20
C SER A 234 20.96 -2.05 -12.00
N ASP A 235 20.15 -2.01 -13.05
CA ASP A 235 19.99 -3.09 -14.03
C ASP A 235 20.87 -2.89 -15.29
N ARG A 236 21.41 -1.69 -15.48
CA ARG A 236 22.24 -1.34 -16.66
C ARG A 236 23.45 -2.24 -16.90
N PRO A 237 24.18 -2.73 -15.87
CA PRO A 237 25.32 -3.61 -16.09
C PRO A 237 24.96 -4.96 -16.73
N LEU A 238 23.67 -5.31 -16.81
CA LEU A 238 23.20 -6.62 -17.30
C LEU A 238 22.87 -6.64 -18.80
N TRP A 239 22.86 -5.49 -19.45
CA TRP A 239 22.67 -5.26 -20.90
C TRP A 239 21.44 -5.94 -21.53
N GLY A 240 21.09 -5.48 -22.73
CA GLY A 240 20.04 -6.05 -23.55
C GLY A 240 18.66 -5.99 -22.92
N ALA A 241 17.87 -7.04 -23.03
CA ALA A 241 16.49 -7.10 -22.54
C ALA A 241 16.36 -7.04 -21.02
N ALA A 242 17.45 -7.07 -20.26
CA ALA A 242 17.47 -6.90 -18.81
C ALA A 242 17.68 -5.43 -18.38
N ASP A 243 18.12 -4.58 -19.29
CA ASP A 243 18.31 -3.12 -19.04
C ASP A 243 16.97 -2.42 -19.28
N LEU A 244 16.27 -2.10 -18.18
CA LEU A 244 15.04 -1.29 -18.16
C LEU A 244 15.32 0.12 -17.62
N GLY A 245 16.60 0.47 -17.46
CA GLY A 245 17.08 1.78 -17.05
C GLY A 245 16.78 2.14 -15.62
N LEU A 246 16.89 1.18 -14.70
CA LEU A 246 16.74 1.43 -13.27
C LEU A 246 18.08 1.84 -12.68
N ASP A 247 18.09 2.99 -11.98
CA ASP A 247 19.14 3.41 -11.07
C ASP A 247 18.50 3.81 -9.74
N ARG A 248 19.00 3.29 -8.60
CA ARG A 248 18.51 3.62 -7.26
C ARG A 248 19.67 3.82 -6.30
N GLY A 249 19.64 4.93 -5.57
CA GLY A 249 20.57 5.25 -4.51
C GLY A 249 19.86 5.40 -3.17
N VAL A 250 20.38 4.76 -2.12
CA VAL A 250 19.87 4.88 -0.75
C VAL A 250 21.00 5.25 0.18
N VAL A 251 20.76 6.27 1.02
CA VAL A 251 21.69 6.66 2.08
C VAL A 251 20.91 6.73 3.39
N SER A 252 21.39 6.06 4.44
CA SER A 252 20.84 6.14 5.77
C SER A 252 21.92 6.39 6.81
N LEU A 253 21.59 7.21 7.80
CA LEU A 253 22.44 7.55 8.93
C LEU A 253 21.62 7.43 10.22
N ASP A 254 22.21 6.83 11.24
CA ASP A 254 21.57 6.56 12.51
C ASP A 254 22.61 6.69 13.64
N GLY A 255 22.28 7.45 14.70
CA GLY A 255 23.22 7.57 15.82
C GLY A 255 22.80 8.55 16.91
N PRO A 256 23.63 8.67 17.97
CA PRO A 256 23.38 9.55 19.10
C PRO A 256 23.80 10.98 18.80
N LEU A 257 23.01 11.95 19.33
CA LEU A 257 23.34 13.39 19.32
C LEU A 257 23.88 13.89 20.68
N GLY A 258 24.11 12.99 21.66
CA GLY A 258 24.44 13.33 23.02
C GLY A 258 23.22 13.52 23.93
N GLY A 259 23.43 13.50 25.27
CA GLY A 259 22.32 13.64 26.24
C GLY A 259 21.23 12.58 26.13
N GLY A 260 21.50 11.43 25.49
CA GLY A 260 20.49 10.41 25.20
C GLY A 260 19.61 10.72 24.00
N ALA A 261 19.82 11.82 23.26
CA ALA A 261 19.13 12.11 22.02
C ALA A 261 19.64 11.21 20.89
N GLY A 262 18.76 10.85 19.97
CA GLY A 262 19.07 10.01 18.79
C GLY A 262 18.49 10.60 17.51
N LEU A 263 19.22 10.42 16.41
CA LEU A 263 18.84 10.86 15.06
C LEU A 263 18.82 9.66 14.11
N VAL A 264 17.83 9.63 13.26
CA VAL A 264 17.82 8.79 12.03
C VAL A 264 17.50 9.68 10.84
N ALA A 265 18.24 9.53 9.75
CA ALA A 265 17.98 10.19 8.49
C ALA A 265 18.12 9.20 7.35
N VAL A 266 17.20 9.23 6.38
CA VAL A 266 17.19 8.36 5.19
C VAL A 266 16.87 9.18 3.96
N LEU A 267 17.64 8.97 2.90
CA LEU A 267 17.38 9.47 1.54
C LEU A 267 17.30 8.25 0.62
N ASP A 268 16.26 8.17 -0.20
CA ASP A 268 16.06 7.13 -1.21
C ASP A 268 15.66 7.83 -2.52
N ALA A 269 16.44 7.63 -3.56
CA ALA A 269 16.20 8.21 -4.87
C ALA A 269 16.28 7.13 -5.94
N GLU A 270 15.31 7.11 -6.86
CA GLU A 270 15.19 6.10 -7.90
C GLU A 270 14.77 6.76 -9.22
N GLY A 271 15.44 6.38 -10.31
CA GLY A 271 15.07 6.69 -11.68
C GLY A 271 14.86 5.43 -12.50
N ARG A 272 13.90 5.46 -13.44
CA ARG A 272 13.60 4.34 -14.36
C ARG A 272 13.28 4.87 -15.75
N LEU A 273 13.79 4.20 -16.79
CA LEU A 273 13.34 4.42 -18.17
C LEU A 273 11.92 3.90 -18.40
N ASP A 274 11.58 2.80 -17.77
CA ASP A 274 10.23 2.25 -17.73
C ASP A 274 9.79 2.04 -16.27
N ALA A 275 8.77 2.79 -15.85
CA ALA A 275 8.26 2.72 -14.49
C ALA A 275 7.40 1.47 -14.23
N ASP A 276 6.73 0.95 -15.26
CA ASP A 276 5.86 -0.22 -15.20
C ASP A 276 6.07 -1.15 -16.41
N PRO A 277 7.22 -1.83 -16.50
CA PRO A 277 7.53 -2.68 -17.64
C PRO A 277 6.59 -3.89 -17.71
N VAL A 278 6.20 -4.29 -18.92
CA VAL A 278 5.23 -5.36 -19.16
C VAL A 278 5.86 -6.53 -19.93
N ASN A 279 5.49 -7.75 -19.57
CA ASN A 279 5.94 -8.97 -20.25
C ASN A 279 5.00 -9.36 -21.41
N ALA A 280 4.60 -8.39 -22.22
CA ALA A 280 3.79 -8.65 -23.39
C ALA A 280 4.57 -9.41 -24.48
N PRO A 281 3.89 -10.13 -25.42
CA PRO A 281 4.55 -10.66 -26.60
C PRO A 281 5.33 -9.58 -27.35
N PRO A 282 6.51 -9.89 -27.90
CA PRO A 282 7.29 -8.93 -28.67
C PRO A 282 6.51 -8.44 -29.89
N PRO A 283 6.70 -7.19 -30.32
CA PRO A 283 6.12 -6.71 -31.57
C PRO A 283 6.68 -7.48 -32.77
N THR A 284 5.80 -7.75 -33.69
CA THR A 284 6.17 -8.49 -34.92
C THR A 284 6.74 -7.58 -36.02
N ASP A 285 6.37 -6.30 -35.98
CA ASP A 285 6.83 -5.31 -36.97
C ASP A 285 8.11 -4.61 -36.46
N PRO A 286 9.19 -4.61 -37.24
CA PRO A 286 10.45 -3.96 -36.88
C PRO A 286 10.36 -2.43 -36.77
N ARG A 287 9.28 -1.81 -37.27
CA ARG A 287 9.00 -0.37 -37.14
C ARG A 287 8.42 0.00 -35.77
N ASP A 288 7.97 -0.97 -35.00
CA ASP A 288 7.53 -0.73 -33.62
C ASP A 288 8.75 -0.32 -32.76
N PRO A 289 8.69 0.80 -32.02
CA PRO A 289 9.81 1.26 -31.18
C PRO A 289 10.21 0.25 -30.08
N ARG A 290 9.36 -0.74 -29.79
CA ARG A 290 9.65 -1.84 -28.87
C ARG A 290 10.43 -3.00 -29.49
N SER A 291 10.71 -2.98 -30.77
CA SER A 291 11.38 -4.10 -31.46
C SER A 291 12.75 -4.45 -30.88
N GLY A 292 13.48 -3.48 -30.34
CA GLY A 292 14.78 -3.66 -29.67
C GLY A 292 14.70 -4.04 -28.19
N SER A 293 13.58 -3.75 -27.52
CA SER A 293 13.34 -4.04 -26.11
C SER A 293 11.84 -4.31 -25.88
N PRO A 294 11.39 -5.55 -26.07
CA PRO A 294 9.96 -5.90 -26.06
C PRO A 294 9.24 -5.52 -24.78
N SER A 295 9.95 -5.51 -23.64
CA SER A 295 9.37 -5.17 -22.33
C SER A 295 9.40 -3.69 -21.98
N LEU A 296 10.14 -2.87 -22.76
CA LEU A 296 10.24 -1.44 -22.52
C LEU A 296 9.06 -0.72 -23.19
N LEU A 297 8.32 0.05 -22.42
CA LEU A 297 7.26 0.93 -22.94
C LEU A 297 7.85 2.30 -23.29
N PRO A 298 7.59 2.84 -24.49
CA PRO A 298 7.97 4.20 -24.82
C PRO A 298 7.21 5.17 -23.92
N HIS A 299 7.87 6.25 -23.52
CA HIS A 299 7.26 7.33 -22.72
C HIS A 299 6.59 6.86 -21.42
N ASN A 300 7.25 5.95 -20.68
CA ASN A 300 6.79 5.44 -19.40
C ASN A 300 7.85 5.59 -18.30
N SER A 301 8.74 6.56 -18.47
CA SER A 301 9.81 6.81 -17.49
C SER A 301 9.30 7.49 -16.22
N GLY A 302 10.05 7.35 -15.15
CA GLY A 302 9.67 7.97 -13.87
C GLY A 302 10.82 8.08 -12.89
N GLU A 303 10.61 8.95 -11.91
CA GLU A 303 11.52 9.18 -10.78
C GLU A 303 10.79 9.19 -9.46
N ARG A 304 11.48 8.79 -8.42
CA ARG A 304 11.00 8.77 -7.05
C ARG A 304 12.04 9.32 -6.11
N TYR A 305 11.60 10.12 -5.15
CA TYR A 305 12.46 10.72 -4.11
C TYR A 305 11.75 10.61 -2.78
N ASP A 306 12.44 10.08 -1.78
CA ASP A 306 11.95 9.99 -0.41
C ASP A 306 13.04 10.48 0.54
N ALA A 307 12.69 11.41 1.43
CA ALA A 307 13.54 11.91 2.49
C ALA A 307 12.80 11.77 3.82
N ALA A 308 13.37 11.06 4.77
CA ALA A 308 12.81 10.87 6.09
C ALA A 308 13.83 11.17 7.17
N MET A 309 13.39 11.83 8.24
CA MET A 309 14.22 12.14 9.40
C MET A 309 13.42 11.98 10.69
N LYS A 310 14.01 11.37 11.70
CA LYS A 310 13.42 11.28 13.04
C LYS A 310 14.44 11.67 14.11
N LEU A 311 14.01 12.56 14.99
CA LEU A 311 14.76 13.00 16.16
C LEU A 311 14.06 12.50 17.42
N ARG A 312 14.78 11.87 18.32
CA ARG A 312 14.34 11.49 19.66
C ARG A 312 15.11 12.29 20.70
N VAL A 313 14.42 12.97 21.59
CA VAL A 313 15.01 13.80 22.64
C VAL A 313 14.41 13.41 23.99
N PRO A 314 15.19 12.84 24.92
CA PRO A 314 14.78 12.73 26.33
C PRO A 314 14.69 14.13 26.94
N LEU A 315 13.56 14.46 27.56
CA LEU A 315 13.33 15.76 28.21
C LEU A 315 13.61 15.72 29.72
N GLY A 316 14.17 14.61 30.20
CA GLY A 316 14.41 14.36 31.62
C GLY A 316 13.25 13.60 32.29
N GLY A 317 13.58 12.80 33.34
CA GLY A 317 12.61 11.92 33.99
C GLY A 317 11.96 10.95 33.01
N PRO A 318 10.63 10.75 33.07
CA PRO A 318 9.91 9.81 32.22
C PRO A 318 9.50 10.39 30.85
N HIS A 319 9.97 11.57 30.47
CA HIS A 319 9.50 12.29 29.29
C HIS A 319 10.43 12.11 28.09
N THR A 320 9.84 11.83 26.93
CA THR A 320 10.56 11.71 25.63
C THR A 320 9.76 12.43 24.56
N LEU A 321 10.44 13.30 23.80
CA LEU A 321 9.89 13.92 22.59
C LEU A 321 10.48 13.21 21.36
N ARG A 322 9.62 12.89 20.39
CA ARG A 322 10.02 12.43 19.06
C ARG A 322 9.44 13.36 18.02
N VAL A 323 10.26 13.77 17.07
CA VAL A 323 9.83 14.56 15.92
C VAL A 323 10.19 13.79 14.67
N PHE A 324 9.23 13.60 13.79
CA PHE A 324 9.40 12.88 12.54
C PHE A 324 8.97 13.77 11.37
N ALA A 325 9.81 13.81 10.34
CA ALA A 325 9.54 14.49 9.08
C ALA A 325 9.76 13.53 7.93
N LEU A 326 8.84 13.51 6.96
CA LEU A 326 8.91 12.71 5.75
C LEU A 326 8.43 13.56 4.58
N ARG A 327 9.19 13.54 3.49
CA ARG A 327 8.77 14.00 2.18
C ARG A 327 8.92 12.88 1.17
N SER A 328 7.89 12.64 0.36
CA SER A 328 7.93 11.73 -0.78
C SER A 328 7.47 12.43 -2.04
N ALA A 329 8.12 12.12 -3.16
CA ALA A 329 7.73 12.59 -4.48
C ALA A 329 7.81 11.43 -5.48
N ASP A 330 6.79 11.29 -6.31
CA ASP A 330 6.73 10.35 -7.43
C ASP A 330 6.26 11.12 -8.65
N GLN A 331 7.04 11.10 -9.71
CA GLN A 331 6.68 11.72 -10.97
C GLN A 331 6.99 10.79 -12.11
N ARG A 332 6.06 10.63 -13.04
CA ARG A 332 6.24 9.74 -14.18
C ARG A 332 5.44 10.16 -15.40
N LEU A 333 5.94 9.82 -16.56
CA LEU A 333 5.17 9.77 -17.80
C LEU A 333 4.22 8.57 -17.74
N LEU A 334 3.11 8.68 -18.44
CA LEU A 334 2.11 7.62 -18.50
C LEU A 334 2.00 7.16 -19.95
N TYR A 335 2.41 5.94 -20.22
CA TYR A 335 2.23 5.39 -21.55
C TYR A 335 0.75 5.41 -21.94
N ALA A 336 0.49 5.96 -23.13
CA ALA A 336 -0.82 5.86 -23.78
C ALA A 336 -0.61 5.55 -25.28
N PRO A 337 -1.31 4.54 -25.84
CA PRO A 337 -1.06 4.10 -27.23
C PRO A 337 -1.12 5.22 -28.26
N ALA A 338 -2.03 6.18 -28.08
CA ALA A 338 -2.16 7.31 -28.99
C ALA A 338 -0.89 8.19 -29.10
N TYR A 339 -0.04 8.21 -28.06
CA TYR A 339 1.20 9.03 -28.02
C TYR A 339 2.44 8.21 -28.33
N LYS A 340 2.30 6.97 -28.82
CA LYS A 340 3.42 6.03 -29.00
C LYS A 340 4.56 6.58 -29.87
N TYR A 341 4.21 7.41 -30.86
CA TYR A 341 5.18 7.98 -31.84
C TYR A 341 5.48 9.47 -31.64
N ASP A 342 4.76 10.16 -30.75
CA ASP A 342 5.07 11.52 -30.30
C ASP A 342 4.81 11.68 -28.80
N ASP A 343 5.88 11.72 -28.02
CA ASP A 343 5.88 11.77 -26.57
C ASP A 343 5.70 13.17 -25.98
N ARG A 344 5.88 14.21 -26.77
CA ARG A 344 5.95 15.59 -26.30
C ARG A 344 4.75 16.02 -25.47
N TRP A 345 3.61 15.46 -25.77
CA TRP A 345 2.34 15.80 -25.13
C TRP A 345 1.71 14.62 -24.41
N ALA A 346 2.48 13.52 -24.22
CA ALA A 346 2.03 12.36 -23.48
C ALA A 346 1.60 12.76 -22.06
N PRO A 347 0.56 12.11 -21.50
CA PRO A 347 0.14 12.41 -20.16
C PRO A 347 1.21 12.05 -19.14
N ALA A 348 1.32 12.89 -18.12
CA ALA A 348 2.24 12.70 -17.00
C ALA A 348 1.49 12.79 -15.67
N ARG A 349 2.14 12.31 -14.61
CA ARG A 349 1.63 12.38 -13.24
C ARG A 349 2.74 12.81 -12.28
N ARG A 350 2.38 13.66 -11.30
CA ARG A 350 3.22 13.96 -10.14
C ARG A 350 2.39 13.79 -8.87
N VAL A 351 2.92 13.07 -7.92
CA VAL A 351 2.37 12.91 -6.56
C VAL A 351 3.42 13.36 -5.57
N THR A 352 3.07 14.26 -4.68
CA THR A 352 3.93 14.66 -3.56
C THR A 352 3.19 14.47 -2.24
N GLY A 353 3.89 14.04 -1.22
CA GLY A 353 3.35 13.86 0.11
C GLY A 353 4.35 14.32 1.17
N ASP A 354 3.88 15.08 2.15
CA ASP A 354 4.68 15.52 3.28
C ASP A 354 3.98 15.13 4.59
N LEU A 355 4.74 14.63 5.55
CA LEU A 355 4.28 14.35 6.90
C LEU A 355 5.26 14.94 7.90
N LEU A 356 4.74 15.76 8.80
CA LEU A 356 5.45 16.25 9.98
C LEU A 356 4.68 15.79 11.21
N SER A 357 5.33 15.11 12.15
CA SER A 357 4.67 14.71 13.39
C SER A 357 5.57 14.95 14.60
N ALA A 358 4.92 15.28 15.73
CA ALA A 358 5.53 15.39 17.04
C ALA A 358 4.80 14.44 18.00
N HIS A 359 5.56 13.67 18.76
CA HIS A 359 5.08 12.73 19.75
C HIS A 359 5.76 12.98 21.09
N LEU A 360 5.01 13.52 22.04
CA LEU A 360 5.43 13.67 23.42
C LEU A 360 4.90 12.48 24.22
N GLN A 361 5.80 11.73 24.81
CA GLN A 361 5.51 10.59 25.65
C GLN A 361 5.96 10.83 27.09
N ARG A 362 5.13 10.46 28.03
CA ARG A 362 5.49 10.26 29.43
C ARG A 362 5.27 8.78 29.78
N ALA A 363 6.29 8.06 30.19
CA ALA A 363 6.21 6.64 30.52
C ALA A 363 6.69 6.39 31.95
N THR A 364 5.82 5.78 32.78
CA THR A 364 6.12 5.32 34.14
C THR A 364 5.65 3.87 34.29
N ASN A 365 6.03 3.17 35.35
CA ASN A 365 5.67 1.76 35.55
C ASN A 365 4.15 1.51 35.61
N ALA A 366 3.36 2.45 36.13
CA ALA A 366 1.90 2.33 36.26
C ALA A 366 1.16 2.99 35.10
N LEU A 367 1.80 3.89 34.40
CA LEU A 367 1.10 4.92 33.68
C LEU A 367 1.93 5.52 32.55
N THR A 368 1.40 5.54 31.33
CA THR A 368 1.99 6.29 30.22
C THR A 368 0.97 7.25 29.61
N ALA A 369 1.42 8.39 29.08
CA ALA A 369 0.64 9.35 28.30
C ALA A 369 1.35 9.67 27.00
N ASP A 370 0.60 9.70 25.94
CA ASP A 370 1.07 10.02 24.61
C ASP A 370 0.24 11.11 23.99
N LEU A 371 0.88 12.22 23.71
CA LEU A 371 0.31 13.29 22.89
C LEU A 371 1.00 13.25 21.52
N ARG A 372 0.22 13.04 20.48
CA ARG A 372 0.68 13.10 19.10
C ARG A 372 -0.01 14.20 18.34
N VAL A 373 0.76 14.96 17.60
CA VAL A 373 0.26 15.96 16.65
C VAL A 373 0.93 15.69 15.31
N GLY A 374 0.13 15.62 14.24
CA GLY A 374 0.63 15.39 12.90
C GLY A 374 0.01 16.35 11.89
N TYR A 375 0.83 16.82 10.98
CA TYR A 375 0.41 17.56 9.80
C TYR A 375 0.79 16.75 8.56
N PHE A 376 -0.22 16.35 7.80
CA PHE A 376 -0.08 15.59 6.57
C PHE A 376 -0.58 16.41 5.40
N THR A 377 0.15 16.41 4.29
CA THR A 377 -0.29 16.99 3.03
C THR A 377 0.02 16.08 1.87
N ARG A 378 -0.88 16.03 0.91
CA ARG A 378 -0.70 15.31 -0.34
C ARG A 378 -1.19 16.16 -1.51
N GLU A 379 -0.43 16.18 -2.58
CA GLU A 379 -0.82 16.80 -3.84
C GLU A 379 -0.67 15.79 -4.98
N PHE A 380 -1.67 15.74 -5.83
CA PHE A 380 -1.71 14.93 -7.05
C PHE A 380 -2.01 15.84 -8.23
N ILE A 381 -1.27 15.68 -9.32
CA ILE A 381 -1.57 16.30 -10.59
C ILE A 381 -1.31 15.33 -11.74
N ARG A 382 -2.23 15.29 -12.71
CA ARG A 382 -2.14 14.52 -13.94
C ARG A 382 -2.56 15.40 -15.11
N GLY A 383 -1.76 15.41 -16.17
CA GLY A 383 -2.03 16.19 -17.38
C GLY A 383 -0.86 16.14 -18.34
N ALA A 384 -0.89 16.96 -19.41
CA ALA A 384 0.23 17.14 -20.31
C ALA A 384 1.27 18.10 -19.71
N LEU A 385 2.56 17.90 -20.05
CA LEU A 385 3.66 18.79 -19.61
C LEU A 385 3.82 19.96 -20.56
N ILE A 386 4.19 21.15 -20.04
CA ILE A 386 4.54 22.34 -20.84
C ILE A 386 5.89 22.12 -21.53
N GLU A 387 6.84 21.60 -20.78
CA GLU A 387 8.20 21.35 -21.24
C GLU A 387 8.45 19.86 -21.09
N GLN A 388 8.96 19.25 -22.14
CA GLN A 388 9.56 17.96 -21.96
C GLN A 388 10.72 18.13 -20.99
N PRO A 389 10.74 17.40 -19.89
CA PRO A 389 11.96 17.26 -19.16
C PRO A 389 13.07 16.79 -20.14
N PRO A 390 14.36 17.05 -19.85
CA PRO A 390 15.45 16.58 -20.69
C PRO A 390 15.51 15.05 -20.67
N TYR A 391 14.57 14.47 -21.37
CA TYR A 391 14.27 13.07 -21.32
C TYR A 391 15.08 12.34 -22.32
N ARG A 392 15.83 11.72 -21.73
CA ARG A 392 15.65 10.27 -21.64
C ARG A 392 16.01 9.91 -20.21
N PHE A 393 15.04 9.81 -19.34
CA PHE A 393 15.29 9.31 -18.02
C PHE A 393 15.99 7.98 -18.13
N GLY A 394 17.03 7.87 -17.59
CA GLY A 394 17.84 6.74 -17.40
C GLY A 394 18.77 7.04 -16.28
N ALA A 395 18.58 8.19 -15.65
CA ALA A 395 19.29 8.63 -14.49
C ALA A 395 18.34 9.40 -13.58
N ILE A 396 18.67 9.50 -12.32
CA ILE A 396 18.04 10.38 -11.35
C ILE A 396 18.38 11.81 -11.78
N THR A 397 17.43 12.53 -12.35
CA THR A 397 17.67 13.88 -12.87
C THR A 397 17.31 14.98 -11.88
N GLY A 398 16.37 14.73 -10.97
CA GLY A 398 15.88 15.72 -10.01
C GLY A 398 15.05 16.85 -10.63
N SER A 399 14.67 16.73 -11.90
CA SER A 399 13.84 17.75 -12.57
C SER A 399 12.39 17.67 -12.08
N THR A 400 11.72 18.82 -11.94
CA THR A 400 10.33 18.89 -11.52
C THR A 400 9.42 19.08 -12.72
N PHE A 401 8.39 18.24 -12.83
CA PHE A 401 7.38 18.34 -13.88
C PHE A 401 6.55 19.62 -13.76
N ARG A 402 6.31 20.27 -14.90
CA ARG A 402 5.45 21.45 -15.05
C ARG A 402 4.30 21.11 -15.98
N PHE A 403 3.07 21.22 -15.48
CA PHE A 403 1.87 20.80 -16.19
C PHE A 403 1.19 21.99 -16.87
N ALA A 404 0.69 21.78 -18.08
CA ALA A 404 -0.15 22.75 -18.75
C ALA A 404 -1.44 22.97 -17.96
N GLY A 405 -1.81 24.25 -17.77
CA GLY A 405 -2.98 24.63 -16.97
C GLY A 405 -2.83 24.40 -15.45
N GLU A 406 -1.65 24.08 -14.93
CA GLU A 406 -1.43 23.90 -13.48
C GLU A 406 -1.82 25.14 -12.67
N SER A 407 -1.60 26.34 -13.22
CA SER A 407 -2.02 27.60 -12.60
C SER A 407 -3.55 27.71 -12.46
N LEU A 408 -4.30 27.32 -13.48
CA LEU A 408 -5.78 27.27 -13.46
C LEU A 408 -6.29 26.31 -12.39
N ALA A 409 -5.69 25.11 -12.34
CA ALA A 409 -6.06 24.11 -11.35
C ALA A 409 -5.78 24.58 -9.92
N ARG A 410 -4.63 25.18 -9.67
CA ARG A 410 -4.26 25.71 -8.33
C ARG A 410 -5.13 26.88 -7.90
N ALA A 411 -5.52 27.75 -8.84
CA ALA A 411 -6.47 28.83 -8.62
C ALA A 411 -7.91 28.34 -8.50
N GLN A 412 -8.21 27.12 -8.97
CA GLN A 412 -9.56 26.57 -9.14
C GLN A 412 -10.45 27.45 -10.04
N ASP A 413 -9.83 28.02 -11.07
CA ASP A 413 -10.47 28.92 -12.01
C ASP A 413 -11.27 28.12 -13.07
N THR A 414 -12.51 27.78 -12.73
CA THR A 414 -13.41 27.07 -13.63
C THR A 414 -13.94 27.94 -14.77
N VAL A 415 -13.85 29.27 -14.65
CA VAL A 415 -14.28 30.19 -15.70
C VAL A 415 -13.26 30.25 -16.84
N ALA A 416 -11.99 30.50 -16.50
CA ALA A 416 -10.93 30.49 -17.50
C ALA A 416 -10.73 29.10 -18.12
N ALA A 417 -10.94 28.05 -17.33
CA ALA A 417 -10.84 26.65 -17.78
C ALA A 417 -11.96 26.19 -18.73
N LYS A 418 -12.98 27.01 -19.03
CA LYS A 418 -13.94 26.73 -20.10
C LYS A 418 -13.32 26.87 -21.49
N ASN A 419 -12.22 27.59 -21.59
CA ASN A 419 -11.51 27.80 -22.84
C ASN A 419 -10.39 26.75 -23.00
N PRO A 420 -9.89 26.51 -24.23
CA PRO A 420 -8.70 25.71 -24.45
C PRO A 420 -7.52 26.20 -23.61
N ILE A 421 -6.70 25.25 -23.11
CA ILE A 421 -5.47 25.58 -22.38
C ILE A 421 -4.44 26.12 -23.36
N ALA A 422 -4.03 27.40 -23.19
CA ALA A 422 -3.20 28.12 -24.14
C ALA A 422 -1.83 27.46 -24.38
N GLU A 423 -1.28 26.75 -23.38
CA GLU A 423 -0.01 26.06 -23.49
C GLU A 423 -0.07 24.75 -24.29
N LEU A 424 -1.27 24.26 -24.66
CA LEU A 424 -1.44 23.01 -25.36
C LEU A 424 -1.98 23.20 -26.78
N PRO A 425 -1.29 22.73 -27.83
CA PRO A 425 -1.87 22.62 -29.15
C PRO A 425 -3.00 21.57 -29.16
N ALA A 426 -3.98 21.79 -30.04
CA ALA A 426 -5.02 20.82 -30.29
C ALA A 426 -4.42 19.47 -30.78
N PRO A 427 -5.06 18.33 -30.47
CA PRO A 427 -4.58 17.04 -30.95
C PRO A 427 -4.66 16.99 -32.48
N ASP A 428 -3.57 16.60 -33.11
CA ASP A 428 -3.41 16.44 -34.52
C ASP A 428 -3.00 15.01 -34.86
N PHE A 429 -3.79 14.33 -35.68
CA PHE A 429 -3.50 12.97 -36.18
C PHE A 429 -2.73 12.99 -37.51
N SER A 430 -2.23 14.15 -37.93
CA SER A 430 -1.29 14.26 -39.04
C SER A 430 0.02 13.60 -38.64
N ASP A 431 0.42 12.69 -39.33
CA ASP A 431 1.09 11.47 -39.03
C ASP A 431 2.61 11.51 -38.89
N ARG A 432 3.09 11.12 -37.72
CA ARG A 432 4.47 10.71 -37.48
C ARG A 432 4.64 9.18 -37.32
N SER A 433 3.55 8.40 -37.41
CA SER A 433 3.61 6.96 -37.28
C SER A 433 4.25 6.30 -38.52
N PRO A 434 4.84 5.11 -38.40
CA PRO A 434 5.35 4.38 -39.57
C PRO A 434 4.29 4.05 -40.62
N TRP A 435 3.00 4.14 -40.22
CA TRP A 435 1.86 3.72 -41.04
C TRP A 435 1.35 4.82 -41.95
N GLY A 436 1.56 6.10 -41.64
CA GLY A 436 1.16 7.23 -42.47
C GLY A 436 -0.34 7.50 -42.55
N VAL A 437 -1.17 6.88 -41.73
CA VAL A 437 -2.63 7.06 -41.77
C VAL A 437 -3.11 7.98 -40.66
N PRO A 438 -4.10 8.88 -40.89
CA PRO A 438 -4.55 9.88 -39.95
C PRO A 438 -5.50 9.33 -38.88
N ALA A 439 -5.14 8.19 -38.27
CA ALA A 439 -5.95 7.51 -37.29
C ALA A 439 -5.06 6.86 -36.22
N PHE A 440 -5.59 6.69 -35.03
CA PHE A 440 -5.01 6.03 -33.89
C PHE A 440 -3.88 6.76 -33.16
N PHE A 441 -2.89 7.32 -33.88
CA PHE A 441 -1.73 7.94 -33.29
C PHE A 441 -1.75 9.45 -33.45
N LEU A 442 -1.40 10.16 -32.39
CA LEU A 442 -1.21 11.60 -32.41
C LEU A 442 0.15 11.95 -32.99
N GLY A 443 0.18 12.82 -33.99
CA GLY A 443 1.39 13.44 -34.55
C GLY A 443 1.82 14.66 -33.77
N SER A 444 0.88 15.35 -33.10
CA SER A 444 1.14 16.46 -32.20
C SER A 444 -0.09 16.77 -31.33
N GLY A 445 0.12 17.60 -30.31
CA GLY A 445 -0.93 18.08 -29.43
C GLY A 445 -1.37 17.08 -28.36
N SER A 446 -2.35 17.46 -27.58
CA SER A 446 -2.88 16.69 -26.45
C SER A 446 -4.38 16.89 -26.27
N ASN A 447 -5.06 15.91 -25.70
CA ASN A 447 -6.43 16.06 -25.24
C ASN A 447 -6.60 17.12 -24.15
N GLY A 448 -5.50 17.59 -23.54
CA GLY A 448 -5.54 18.65 -22.55
C GLY A 448 -6.26 18.31 -21.27
N ASP A 449 -6.44 17.02 -20.98
CA ASP A 449 -7.02 16.56 -19.71
C ASP A 449 -6.15 16.99 -18.54
N LEU A 450 -6.79 17.54 -17.50
CA LEU A 450 -6.10 18.01 -16.32
C LEU A 450 -6.90 17.61 -15.08
N ALA A 451 -6.24 16.89 -14.17
CA ALA A 451 -6.76 16.58 -12.85
C ALA A 451 -5.75 17.03 -11.79
N TRP A 452 -6.22 17.77 -10.81
CA TRP A 452 -5.42 18.20 -9.68
C TRP A 452 -6.22 18.06 -8.39
N ASN A 453 -5.56 17.58 -7.36
CA ASN A 453 -6.13 17.61 -6.02
C ASN A 453 -5.07 17.88 -4.97
N ARG A 454 -5.50 18.48 -3.87
CA ARG A 454 -4.69 18.73 -2.69
C ARG A 454 -5.46 18.38 -1.43
N TYR A 455 -4.92 17.48 -0.67
CA TYR A 455 -5.39 17.06 0.64
C TYR A 455 -4.44 17.56 1.71
N ARG A 456 -4.96 18.13 2.79
CA ARG A 456 -4.21 18.55 3.98
C ARG A 456 -4.97 18.09 5.21
N GLU A 457 -4.25 17.61 6.20
CA GLU A 457 -4.82 17.19 7.47
C GLU A 457 -3.95 17.65 8.63
N LEU A 458 -4.59 18.22 9.65
CA LEU A 458 -4.03 18.39 10.97
C LEU A 458 -4.74 17.44 11.93
N ARG A 459 -3.99 16.55 12.56
CA ARG A 459 -4.50 15.53 13.50
C ARG A 459 -3.83 15.68 14.85
N GLY A 460 -4.63 15.66 15.91
CA GLY A 460 -4.18 15.55 17.30
C GLY A 460 -4.74 14.27 17.91
N GLN A 461 -3.93 13.55 18.67
CA GLN A 461 -4.30 12.30 19.34
C GLN A 461 -3.73 12.28 20.75
N LEU A 462 -4.55 11.91 21.70
CA LEU A 462 -4.18 11.75 23.10
C LEU A 462 -4.58 10.36 23.55
N ASP A 463 -3.62 9.60 24.00
CA ASP A 463 -3.81 8.23 24.45
C ASP A 463 -3.33 8.03 25.87
N PHE A 464 -4.01 7.14 26.57
CA PHE A 464 -3.75 6.81 27.93
C PHE A 464 -3.84 5.30 28.22
N SER A 465 -2.89 4.57 28.93
CA SER A 465 -2.97 3.21 29.43
C SER A 465 -2.55 3.13 30.91
N VAL A 466 -3.35 2.50 31.68
CA VAL A 466 -3.10 2.22 33.10
C VAL A 466 -2.97 0.72 33.23
N GLY A 467 -1.89 0.25 33.82
CA GLY A 467 -1.70 -1.18 34.02
C GLY A 467 -1.76 -1.56 35.48
N GLY A 468 -2.54 -2.58 35.79
CA GLY A 468 -2.58 -3.26 37.07
C GLY A 468 -1.94 -4.67 37.01
N PRO A 469 -1.89 -5.38 38.14
CA PRO A 469 -1.34 -6.73 38.17
C PRO A 469 -2.08 -7.70 37.24
N ASN A 470 -3.40 -7.58 37.16
CA ASN A 470 -4.29 -8.49 36.45
C ASN A 470 -5.15 -7.78 35.40
N SER A 471 -4.92 -6.48 35.13
CA SER A 471 -5.73 -5.74 34.17
C SER A 471 -4.95 -4.56 33.58
N ASP A 472 -5.20 -4.28 32.31
CA ASP A 472 -4.75 -3.08 31.63
C ASP A 472 -5.96 -2.31 31.09
N LEU A 473 -5.95 -1.00 31.25
CA LEU A 473 -6.98 -0.10 30.73
C LEU A 473 -6.35 0.86 29.74
N TYR A 474 -6.93 0.96 28.55
CA TYR A 474 -6.53 1.86 27.48
C TYR A 474 -7.69 2.79 27.15
N PHE A 475 -7.44 4.08 27.05
CA PHE A 475 -8.47 5.04 26.64
C PHE A 475 -7.83 6.27 26.00
N GLY A 476 -8.59 6.96 25.19
CA GLY A 476 -8.06 8.13 24.48
C GLY A 476 -9.04 8.70 23.48
N GLY A 477 -8.52 9.64 22.70
CA GLY A 477 -9.30 10.28 21.65
C GLY A 477 -8.43 10.93 20.60
N GLU A 478 -9.03 11.19 19.46
CA GLU A 478 -8.40 11.86 18.34
C GLU A 478 -9.34 12.91 17.74
N LEU A 479 -8.73 13.97 17.23
CA LEU A 479 -9.39 15.01 16.47
C LEU A 479 -8.60 15.26 15.21
N SER A 480 -9.28 15.37 14.07
CA SER A 480 -8.65 15.76 12.82
C SER A 480 -9.49 16.80 12.07
N ARG A 481 -8.78 17.70 11.42
CA ARG A 481 -9.35 18.70 10.53
C ARG A 481 -8.65 18.59 9.19
N GLN A 482 -9.44 18.35 8.15
CA GLN A 482 -8.95 18.22 6.78
C GLN A 482 -9.33 19.48 5.98
N ARG A 483 -8.58 19.72 4.90
CA ARG A 483 -8.95 20.61 3.81
C ARG A 483 -8.68 19.92 2.50
N VAL A 484 -9.71 19.84 1.69
CA VAL A 484 -9.69 19.16 0.39
C VAL A 484 -9.97 20.18 -0.70
N ARG A 485 -9.11 20.18 -1.72
CA ARG A 485 -9.30 20.98 -2.93
C ARG A 485 -9.14 20.07 -4.13
N THR A 486 -10.09 20.11 -5.06
CA THR A 486 -10.07 19.30 -6.28
C THR A 486 -10.30 20.19 -7.48
N PHE A 487 -9.74 19.81 -8.62
CA PHE A 487 -9.99 20.43 -9.91
C PHE A 487 -9.87 19.38 -11.01
N GLN A 488 -10.82 19.36 -11.93
CA GLN A 488 -10.80 18.47 -13.09
C GLN A 488 -11.30 19.19 -14.33
N ARG A 489 -10.64 18.97 -15.45
CA ARG A 489 -11.04 19.35 -16.78
C ARG A 489 -10.68 18.23 -17.74
N VAL A 490 -11.61 17.89 -18.61
CA VAL A 490 -11.43 16.91 -19.69
C VAL A 490 -11.50 17.63 -21.04
N LEU A 491 -10.80 17.09 -22.05
CA LEU A 491 -10.71 17.66 -23.40
C LEU A 491 -10.37 19.15 -23.39
N GLY A 492 -9.27 19.51 -22.73
CA GLY A 492 -8.83 20.87 -22.49
C GLY A 492 -8.51 21.69 -23.75
N TYR A 493 -8.41 21.05 -24.92
CA TYR A 493 -8.23 21.73 -26.21
C TYR A 493 -9.56 22.23 -26.83
N LEU A 494 -10.72 21.77 -26.33
CA LEU A 494 -12.03 22.23 -26.79
C LEU A 494 -12.61 23.24 -25.81
N PRO A 495 -13.32 24.29 -26.32
CA PRO A 495 -14.18 25.11 -25.48
C PRO A 495 -15.28 24.27 -24.84
N VAL A 496 -15.68 24.62 -23.62
CA VAL A 496 -16.80 23.97 -22.95
C VAL A 496 -18.10 24.25 -23.73
N GLY A 497 -18.81 23.18 -24.07
CA GLY A 497 -20.09 23.21 -24.81
C GLY A 497 -20.93 21.99 -24.46
N ASP A 498 -21.99 21.73 -25.26
CA ASP A 498 -22.94 20.65 -24.99
C ASP A 498 -22.32 19.25 -24.93
N SER A 499 -21.21 19.04 -25.66
CA SER A 499 -20.49 17.74 -25.71
C SER A 499 -19.29 17.65 -24.78
N VAL A 500 -18.88 18.75 -24.14
CA VAL A 500 -17.73 18.78 -23.23
C VAL A 500 -18.21 19.15 -21.83
N PRO A 501 -17.97 18.28 -20.83
CA PRO A 501 -18.35 18.57 -19.47
C PRO A 501 -17.69 19.85 -18.93
N PRO A 502 -18.38 20.64 -18.10
CA PRO A 502 -17.80 21.83 -17.50
C PRO A 502 -16.67 21.43 -16.55
N PRO A 503 -15.65 22.27 -16.38
CA PRO A 503 -14.62 22.06 -15.38
C PRO A 503 -15.23 21.96 -13.98
N ALA A 504 -14.82 20.98 -13.19
CA ALA A 504 -15.26 20.77 -11.82
C ALA A 504 -14.20 21.21 -10.82
N ALA A 505 -14.59 21.92 -9.77
CA ALA A 505 -13.71 22.33 -8.68
C ALA A 505 -14.46 22.29 -7.35
N SER A 506 -13.76 21.88 -6.27
CA SER A 506 -14.30 21.85 -4.93
C SER A 506 -13.26 22.29 -3.90
N ASP A 507 -13.70 23.03 -2.87
CA ASP A 507 -12.90 23.40 -1.70
C ASP A 507 -13.76 23.23 -0.44
N PHE A 508 -13.45 22.24 0.39
CA PHE A 508 -14.20 21.93 1.59
C PHE A 508 -13.33 21.41 2.71
N SER A 509 -13.85 21.45 3.95
CA SER A 509 -13.07 21.19 5.16
C SER A 509 -13.78 20.20 6.08
N PRO A 510 -13.62 18.89 5.84
CA PRO A 510 -14.16 17.86 6.73
C PRO A 510 -13.50 17.90 8.11
N THR A 511 -14.20 17.35 9.11
CA THR A 511 -13.67 17.15 10.45
C THR A 511 -14.04 15.77 10.95
N SER A 512 -13.15 15.13 11.70
CA SER A 512 -13.40 13.86 12.34
C SER A 512 -12.97 13.90 13.81
N ALA A 513 -13.73 13.21 14.65
CA ALA A 513 -13.41 13.04 16.06
C ALA A 513 -13.68 11.59 16.47
N ALA A 514 -12.89 11.07 17.39
CA ALA A 514 -13.14 9.77 17.98
C ALA A 514 -12.71 9.72 19.43
N ALA A 515 -13.37 8.83 20.20
CA ALA A 515 -12.98 8.49 21.55
C ALA A 515 -13.08 6.97 21.72
N TYR A 516 -12.23 6.41 22.58
CA TYR A 516 -12.24 4.98 22.82
C TYR A 516 -11.88 4.63 24.27
N ALA A 517 -12.33 3.46 24.70
CA ALA A 517 -11.89 2.79 25.91
C ALA A 517 -11.78 1.28 25.64
N GLU A 518 -10.74 0.65 26.18
CA GLU A 518 -10.50 -0.78 26.07
C GLU A 518 -9.91 -1.31 27.37
N ALA A 519 -10.48 -2.36 27.91
CA ALA A 519 -10.00 -3.05 29.09
C ALA A 519 -9.54 -4.46 28.73
N GLN A 520 -8.39 -4.85 29.27
CA GLN A 520 -7.88 -6.23 29.20
C GLN A 520 -7.78 -6.79 30.61
N ALA A 521 -8.41 -7.93 30.85
CA ALA A 521 -8.30 -8.67 32.10
C ALA A 521 -7.47 -9.93 31.88
N HIS A 522 -6.46 -10.11 32.73
CA HIS A 522 -5.51 -11.22 32.66
C HIS A 522 -5.81 -12.23 33.76
N GLY A 523 -6.29 -13.42 33.38
CA GLY A 523 -6.34 -14.58 34.26
C GLY A 523 -5.04 -15.39 34.14
N ARG A 524 -4.99 -16.52 34.86
CA ARG A 524 -3.81 -17.39 34.83
C ARG A 524 -3.49 -17.92 33.42
N ASP A 525 -4.52 -18.37 32.71
CA ASP A 525 -4.39 -19.03 31.41
C ASP A 525 -5.27 -18.39 30.33
N PHE A 526 -5.88 -17.22 30.60
CA PHE A 526 -6.74 -16.50 29.66
C PHE A 526 -6.55 -14.99 29.71
N VAL A 527 -6.91 -14.33 28.63
CA VAL A 527 -7.05 -12.87 28.54
C VAL A 527 -8.40 -12.55 27.92
N LEU A 528 -9.12 -11.64 28.55
CA LEU A 528 -10.37 -11.06 28.06
C LEU A 528 -10.14 -9.59 27.69
N THR A 529 -10.51 -9.22 26.49
CA THR A 529 -10.45 -7.84 26.00
C THR A 529 -11.83 -7.34 25.64
N LEU A 530 -12.21 -6.18 26.20
CA LEU A 530 -13.46 -5.47 25.91
C LEU A 530 -13.13 -4.05 25.47
N GLY A 531 -13.60 -3.68 24.29
CA GLY A 531 -13.34 -2.34 23.73
C GLY A 531 -14.62 -1.67 23.23
N LEU A 532 -14.65 -0.36 23.35
CA LEU A 532 -15.71 0.48 22.79
C LEU A 532 -15.06 1.69 22.12
N ARG A 533 -15.47 1.98 20.89
CA ARG A 533 -15.04 3.18 20.16
C ARG A 533 -16.25 3.96 19.66
N TYR A 534 -16.20 5.26 19.83
CA TYR A 534 -17.11 6.23 19.23
C TYR A 534 -16.39 6.98 18.12
N ASP A 535 -16.97 7.02 16.93
CA ASP A 535 -16.47 7.77 15.78
C ASP A 535 -17.51 8.81 15.35
N GLN A 536 -17.03 10.00 14.99
CA GLN A 536 -17.82 11.10 14.48
C GLN A 536 -17.17 11.68 13.22
N PHE A 537 -17.97 11.99 12.20
CA PHE A 537 -17.52 12.60 10.95
C PHE A 537 -18.47 13.69 10.51
N ASP A 538 -17.94 14.84 10.13
CA ASP A 538 -18.66 15.96 9.54
C ASP A 538 -18.02 16.34 8.19
N PRO A 539 -18.73 16.27 7.07
CA PRO A 539 -18.18 16.59 5.74
C PRO A 539 -17.88 18.07 5.53
N GLY A 540 -18.38 18.96 6.43
CA GLY A 540 -18.23 20.41 6.35
C GLY A 540 -19.47 21.12 5.76
N ALA A 541 -19.84 22.19 6.40
CA ALA A 541 -21.04 22.98 6.05
C ALA A 541 -20.92 23.77 4.72
N ASN A 542 -19.73 23.88 4.16
CA ASN A 542 -19.46 24.57 2.91
C ASN A 542 -19.68 23.69 1.67
N LEU A 543 -20.04 22.41 1.83
CA LEU A 543 -20.47 21.57 0.72
C LEU A 543 -21.93 21.84 0.36
N PRO A 544 -22.24 22.11 -0.92
CA PRO A 544 -23.63 22.28 -1.36
C PRO A 544 -24.50 21.06 -1.02
N GLY A 545 -25.66 21.27 -0.43
CA GLY A 545 -26.61 20.21 -0.05
C GLY A 545 -26.23 19.40 1.18
N ALA A 546 -25.15 19.74 1.88
CA ALA A 546 -24.80 19.10 3.13
C ALA A 546 -25.85 19.39 4.22
N ARG A 547 -26.34 18.33 4.88
CA ARG A 547 -27.15 18.48 6.08
C ARG A 547 -26.26 18.86 7.26
N LEU A 548 -26.68 19.84 8.03
CA LEU A 548 -25.98 20.21 9.26
C LEU A 548 -25.98 19.03 10.25
N GLY A 549 -24.83 18.73 10.82
CA GLY A 549 -24.66 17.74 11.85
C GLY A 549 -23.75 16.56 11.45
N ALA A 550 -22.98 16.13 12.42
CA ALA A 550 -22.03 15.06 12.24
C ALA A 550 -22.71 13.68 12.22
N ARG A 551 -22.19 12.79 11.39
CA ARG A 551 -22.49 11.33 11.39
C ARG A 551 -21.75 10.70 12.57
N ARG A 552 -22.38 9.68 13.18
CA ARG A 552 -21.86 9.04 14.39
C ARG A 552 -21.91 7.53 14.24
N SER A 553 -20.93 6.83 14.82
CA SER A 553 -20.92 5.37 14.91
C SER A 553 -20.37 4.92 16.26
N ILE A 554 -20.88 3.79 16.76
CA ILE A 554 -20.41 3.13 17.99
C ILE A 554 -19.96 1.73 17.62
N ASN A 555 -18.73 1.40 18.00
CA ASN A 555 -18.00 0.23 17.54
C ASN A 555 -17.52 -0.62 18.72
N PRO A 556 -18.35 -1.57 19.23
CA PRO A 556 -17.93 -2.49 20.28
C PRO A 556 -16.98 -3.55 19.71
N ARG A 557 -16.05 -4.00 20.57
CA ARG A 557 -15.05 -5.03 20.26
C ARG A 557 -14.90 -5.98 21.43
N PHE A 558 -14.75 -7.26 21.12
CA PHE A 558 -14.57 -8.34 22.06
C PHE A 558 -13.42 -9.23 21.61
N GLY A 559 -12.61 -9.65 22.55
CA GLY A 559 -11.58 -10.63 22.34
C GLY A 559 -11.39 -11.53 23.55
N PHE A 560 -11.24 -12.82 23.31
CA PHE A 560 -10.93 -13.79 24.33
C PHE A 560 -9.82 -14.71 23.83
N SER A 561 -8.82 -14.93 24.65
CA SER A 561 -7.76 -15.89 24.37
C SER A 561 -7.50 -16.77 25.57
N THR A 562 -7.14 -18.04 25.30
CA THR A 562 -6.78 -18.99 26.36
C THR A 562 -5.71 -19.95 25.86
N VAL A 563 -4.88 -20.43 26.79
CA VAL A 563 -3.85 -21.43 26.52
C VAL A 563 -4.39 -22.82 26.85
N LEU A 564 -4.46 -23.69 25.87
CA LEU A 564 -4.94 -25.08 25.99
C LEU A 564 -3.84 -26.04 25.50
N LYS A 565 -3.28 -26.86 26.40
CA LYS A 565 -2.29 -27.91 26.04
C LYS A 565 -1.17 -27.46 25.12
N GLY A 566 -0.61 -26.26 25.35
CA GLY A 566 0.49 -25.71 24.54
C GLY A 566 0.08 -25.02 23.23
N ALA A 567 -1.20 -24.89 22.99
CA ALA A 567 -1.75 -24.04 21.92
C ALA A 567 -2.51 -22.85 22.52
N THR A 568 -2.48 -21.71 21.85
CA THR A 568 -3.31 -20.54 22.20
C THR A 568 -4.50 -20.49 21.26
N VAL A 569 -5.70 -20.49 21.82
CA VAL A 569 -6.95 -20.31 21.10
C VAL A 569 -7.46 -18.90 21.31
N VAL A 570 -7.78 -18.21 20.24
CA VAL A 570 -8.26 -16.83 20.28
C VAL A 570 -9.59 -16.73 19.54
N VAL A 571 -10.56 -16.09 20.17
CA VAL A 571 -11.84 -15.72 19.55
C VAL A 571 -11.93 -14.21 19.58
N SER A 572 -12.25 -13.59 18.46
CA SER A 572 -12.48 -12.16 18.39
C SER A 572 -13.73 -11.82 17.59
N TRP A 573 -14.40 -10.77 18.03
CA TRP A 573 -15.55 -10.17 17.38
C TRP A 573 -15.46 -8.65 17.47
N GLY A 574 -15.89 -7.94 16.43
CA GLY A 574 -15.95 -6.49 16.51
C GLY A 574 -16.74 -5.87 15.38
N ARG A 575 -17.29 -4.67 15.67
CA ARG A 575 -17.83 -3.76 14.68
C ARG A 575 -16.80 -2.66 14.40
N PHE A 576 -16.71 -2.30 13.13
CA PHE A 576 -15.75 -1.31 12.62
C PHE A 576 -16.45 -0.40 11.64
N SER A 577 -16.13 0.90 11.66
CA SER A 577 -16.72 1.88 10.76
C SER A 577 -15.64 2.74 10.13
N GLN A 578 -15.91 3.17 8.90
CA GLN A 578 -15.05 4.06 8.13
C GLN A 578 -15.89 5.16 7.49
N ALA A 579 -15.42 6.42 7.54
CA ALA A 579 -15.99 7.49 6.73
C ALA A 579 -15.74 7.21 5.24
N PRO A 580 -16.68 7.56 4.33
CA PRO A 580 -16.51 7.37 2.90
C PRO A 580 -15.33 8.19 2.37
N ASP A 581 -14.73 7.73 1.26
CA ASP A 581 -13.74 8.54 0.56
C ASP A 581 -14.36 9.88 0.13
N PHE A 582 -13.61 10.97 0.28
CA PHE A 582 -14.14 12.32 0.05
C PHE A 582 -14.47 12.63 -1.40
N GLN A 583 -13.94 11.86 -2.36
CA GLN A 583 -14.33 11.95 -3.76
C GLN A 583 -15.84 11.69 -3.99
N TYR A 584 -16.49 10.91 -3.12
CA TYR A 584 -17.91 10.62 -3.22
C TYR A 584 -18.81 11.74 -2.65
N LEU A 585 -18.22 12.71 -1.95
CA LEU A 585 -18.95 13.83 -1.36
C LEU A 585 -19.19 14.97 -2.35
N VAL A 586 -18.42 15.03 -3.45
CA VAL A 586 -18.40 16.15 -4.41
C VAL A 586 -18.72 15.71 -5.83
N ASP A 587 -19.26 16.64 -6.62
CA ASP A 587 -19.61 16.39 -8.02
C ASP A 587 -18.34 16.26 -8.87
N ALA A 588 -18.32 15.27 -9.77
CA ALA A 588 -17.38 15.12 -10.88
C ALA A 588 -15.88 15.30 -10.50
N ALA A 589 -15.49 15.06 -9.23
CA ALA A 589 -14.11 15.24 -8.81
C ALA A 589 -13.13 14.31 -9.55
N PHE A 590 -13.62 13.15 -10.00
CA PHE A 590 -12.85 12.13 -10.74
C PHE A 590 -13.73 11.44 -11.78
N ASP A 591 -14.63 12.19 -12.40
CA ASP A 591 -15.62 11.62 -13.29
C ASP A 591 -15.05 11.24 -14.65
N ASP A 592 -15.59 10.18 -15.21
CA ASP A 592 -15.39 9.72 -16.58
C ASP A 592 -16.65 9.89 -17.45
N THR A 593 -17.36 10.99 -17.26
CA THR A 593 -18.64 11.30 -17.96
C THR A 593 -18.52 11.10 -19.47
N LEU A 594 -17.41 11.47 -20.09
CA LEU A 594 -17.17 11.22 -21.51
C LEU A 594 -17.15 9.74 -21.88
N ARG A 595 -16.70 8.89 -20.96
CA ARG A 595 -16.63 7.45 -21.17
C ARG A 595 -17.97 6.78 -20.88
N THR A 596 -18.68 7.25 -19.86
CA THR A 596 -19.93 6.66 -19.39
C THR A 596 -21.17 7.35 -19.99
N GLY A 597 -21.02 8.59 -20.51
CA GLY A 597 -22.11 9.43 -20.97
C GLY A 597 -23.04 9.94 -19.87
N ARG A 598 -22.65 9.80 -18.59
CA ARG A 598 -23.54 10.08 -17.45
C ARG A 598 -22.87 10.97 -16.43
N PHE A 599 -23.60 11.98 -15.96
CA PHE A 599 -23.13 12.87 -14.90
C PHE A 599 -23.24 12.20 -13.51
N ARG A 600 -22.21 12.29 -12.72
CA ARG A 600 -22.19 11.79 -11.33
C ARG A 600 -22.25 12.93 -10.34
N ARG A 601 -23.21 12.87 -9.45
CA ARG A 601 -23.36 13.82 -8.35
C ARG A 601 -22.75 13.25 -7.09
N GLY A 602 -21.96 14.08 -6.42
CA GLY A 602 -21.49 13.81 -5.06
C GLY A 602 -22.64 13.83 -4.07
N ASN A 603 -22.48 13.11 -2.97
CA ASN A 603 -23.44 13.12 -1.87
C ASN A 603 -22.76 13.49 -0.55
N PRO A 604 -22.86 14.76 -0.13
CA PRO A 604 -22.28 15.18 1.14
C PRO A 604 -22.99 14.57 2.37
N ASN A 605 -24.08 13.82 2.15
CA ASN A 605 -24.89 13.21 3.20
C ASN A 605 -24.62 11.72 3.40
N LEU A 606 -23.54 11.18 2.82
CA LEU A 606 -23.12 9.80 3.04
C LEU A 606 -22.86 9.53 4.53
N GLY A 607 -23.24 8.34 4.98
CA GLY A 607 -22.95 7.80 6.31
C GLY A 607 -21.62 7.04 6.36
N PHE A 608 -21.36 6.41 7.49
CA PHE A 608 -20.26 5.46 7.60
C PHE A 608 -20.51 4.21 6.77
N GLU A 609 -19.45 3.61 6.28
CA GLU A 609 -19.39 2.23 5.83
C GLU A 609 -19.04 1.36 7.04
N ASP A 610 -19.67 0.21 7.19
CA ASP A 610 -19.54 -0.65 8.37
C ASP A 610 -19.00 -2.05 8.03
N ALA A 611 -18.29 -2.66 8.97
CA ALA A 611 -17.90 -4.06 8.91
C ALA A 611 -18.13 -4.75 10.27
N THR A 612 -18.73 -5.93 10.26
CA THR A 612 -18.78 -6.83 11.41
C THR A 612 -17.88 -8.03 11.14
N GLN A 613 -16.93 -8.27 12.02
CA GLN A 613 -15.91 -9.30 11.83
C GLN A 613 -15.94 -10.32 12.97
N TYR A 614 -15.75 -11.58 12.60
CA TYR A 614 -15.64 -12.75 13.49
C TYR A 614 -14.37 -13.51 13.15
N GLU A 615 -13.63 -13.96 14.13
CA GLU A 615 -12.45 -14.80 13.91
C GLU A 615 -12.23 -15.79 15.04
N LEU A 616 -11.82 -16.99 14.63
CA LEU A 616 -11.22 -18.02 15.48
C LEU A 616 -9.79 -18.26 15.01
N SER A 617 -8.82 -18.11 15.90
CA SER A 617 -7.41 -18.37 15.64
C SER A 617 -6.86 -19.44 16.61
N VAL A 618 -6.17 -20.41 16.06
CA VAL A 618 -5.42 -21.41 16.85
C VAL A 618 -3.95 -21.25 16.53
N ARG A 619 -3.15 -21.07 17.56
CA ARG A 619 -1.69 -20.83 17.46
C ARG A 619 -0.98 -21.90 18.26
N ALA A 620 -0.04 -22.58 17.63
CA ALA A 620 0.72 -23.64 18.26
C ALA A 620 2.22 -23.51 17.93
N ARG A 621 3.03 -24.08 18.81
CA ARG A 621 4.49 -24.14 18.64
C ARG A 621 4.95 -25.61 18.68
N PRO A 622 4.88 -26.33 17.54
CA PRO A 622 5.23 -27.74 17.50
C PRO A 622 6.67 -28.04 17.91
N THR A 623 7.60 -27.13 17.63
CA THR A 623 8.99 -27.20 18.06
C THR A 623 9.49 -25.85 18.58
N PRO A 624 10.60 -25.76 19.30
CA PRO A 624 11.14 -24.47 19.77
C PRO A 624 11.36 -23.41 18.69
N ASN A 625 11.58 -23.83 17.45
CA ASN A 625 11.90 -22.95 16.33
C ASN A 625 10.80 -22.89 15.27
N THR A 626 9.63 -23.49 15.49
CA THR A 626 8.55 -23.46 14.51
C THR A 626 7.25 -22.99 15.13
N SER A 627 6.47 -22.27 14.39
CA SER A 627 5.12 -21.86 14.79
C SER A 627 4.12 -22.13 13.68
N VAL A 628 2.91 -22.49 14.07
CA VAL A 628 1.77 -22.72 13.18
C VAL A 628 0.61 -21.88 13.67
N ARG A 629 -0.06 -21.21 12.75
CA ARG A 629 -1.29 -20.47 13.01
C ARG A 629 -2.35 -20.89 12.00
N LEU A 630 -3.53 -21.20 12.51
CA LEU A 630 -4.75 -21.42 11.74
C LEU A 630 -5.75 -20.32 12.11
N ASN A 631 -6.22 -19.56 11.15
CA ASN A 631 -7.28 -18.57 11.33
C ASN A 631 -8.49 -18.98 10.49
N VAL A 632 -9.68 -18.83 11.04
CA VAL A 632 -10.96 -18.92 10.31
C VAL A 632 -11.72 -17.64 10.58
N PHE A 633 -12.17 -16.95 9.54
CA PHE A 633 -12.79 -15.65 9.66
C PHE A 633 -14.03 -15.50 8.80
N ASN A 634 -14.94 -14.64 9.26
CA ASN A 634 -16.06 -14.13 8.50
C ASN A 634 -16.17 -12.61 8.70
N LYS A 635 -16.36 -11.87 7.63
CA LYS A 635 -16.52 -10.43 7.61
C LYS A 635 -17.75 -10.06 6.80
N LEU A 636 -18.69 -9.36 7.44
CA LEU A 636 -19.90 -8.81 6.84
C LEU A 636 -19.66 -7.31 6.64
N LEU A 637 -19.79 -6.86 5.42
CA LEU A 637 -19.65 -5.45 5.02
C LEU A 637 -21.06 -4.92 4.72
N ASP A 638 -21.37 -3.74 5.25
CA ASP A 638 -22.68 -3.12 5.09
C ASP A 638 -22.58 -1.61 4.86
N GLY A 639 -23.58 -1.03 4.22
CA GLY A 639 -23.62 0.40 3.94
C GLY A 639 -22.49 0.90 3.06
N LEU A 640 -21.89 0.05 2.23
CA LEU A 640 -20.83 0.46 1.32
C LEU A 640 -21.34 1.45 0.28
N VAL A 641 -20.50 2.41 -0.10
CA VAL A 641 -20.84 3.42 -1.09
C VAL A 641 -21.10 2.78 -2.47
N ALA A 642 -22.21 3.16 -3.08
CA ALA A 642 -22.64 2.74 -4.41
C ALA A 642 -23.19 3.91 -5.22
N SER A 643 -23.11 3.85 -6.54
CA SER A 643 -23.81 4.77 -7.44
C SER A 643 -25.26 4.37 -7.59
N VAL A 644 -26.16 5.33 -7.53
CA VAL A 644 -27.62 5.15 -7.63
C VAL A 644 -28.13 6.07 -8.74
N PRO A 645 -28.96 5.58 -9.67
CA PRO A 645 -29.60 6.42 -10.66
C PRO A 645 -30.51 7.49 -10.00
N LEU A 646 -30.48 8.70 -10.53
CA LEU A 646 -31.39 9.78 -10.17
C LEU A 646 -32.50 9.88 -11.23
N GLY A 647 -33.74 9.64 -10.82
CA GLY A 647 -34.90 9.72 -11.73
C GLY A 647 -35.07 8.49 -12.62
N VAL A 648 -36.07 8.58 -13.51
CA VAL A 648 -36.45 7.49 -14.43
C VAL A 648 -35.45 7.42 -15.61
N ASP A 649 -34.92 8.56 -16.03
CA ASP A 649 -34.11 8.69 -17.25
C ASP A 649 -32.63 8.39 -17.02
N ALA A 650 -32.22 8.18 -15.78
CA ALA A 650 -30.87 7.77 -15.33
C ALA A 650 -29.66 8.49 -15.99
N ASP A 651 -29.85 9.68 -16.55
CA ASP A 651 -28.79 10.51 -17.13
C ASP A 651 -27.82 11.02 -16.07
N SER A 652 -28.26 11.00 -14.83
CA SER A 652 -27.41 11.32 -13.70
C SER A 652 -27.49 10.26 -12.59
N THR A 653 -26.45 10.13 -11.82
CA THR A 653 -26.36 9.23 -10.66
C THR A 653 -25.90 9.99 -9.44
N ILE A 654 -26.21 9.48 -8.26
CA ILE A 654 -25.73 9.98 -6.98
C ILE A 654 -25.13 8.84 -6.16
N PHE A 655 -24.19 9.14 -5.28
CA PHE A 655 -23.66 8.14 -4.35
C PHE A 655 -24.58 7.91 -3.15
N GLY A 656 -24.70 6.65 -2.71
CA GLY A 656 -25.51 6.25 -1.55
C GLY A 656 -24.87 5.08 -0.80
N ASN A 657 -25.18 4.90 0.48
CA ASN A 657 -24.71 3.76 1.29
C ASN A 657 -25.65 2.56 1.10
N LEU A 658 -25.47 1.78 0.04
CA LEU A 658 -26.43 0.76 -0.40
C LEU A 658 -25.84 -0.61 -0.67
N ASP A 659 -24.53 -0.73 -0.85
CA ASP A 659 -23.89 -2.00 -1.15
C ASP A 659 -23.57 -2.78 0.12
N PHE A 660 -23.50 -4.09 -0.04
CA PHE A 660 -23.03 -5.02 0.99
C PHE A 660 -22.04 -6.04 0.41
N GLY A 661 -21.29 -6.66 1.29
CA GLY A 661 -20.36 -7.74 0.95
C GLY A 661 -20.21 -8.74 2.08
N ASN A 662 -19.77 -9.94 1.73
CA ASN A 662 -19.49 -11.03 2.66
C ASN A 662 -18.18 -11.69 2.29
N VAL A 663 -17.27 -11.78 3.24
CA VAL A 663 -15.96 -12.41 3.03
C VAL A 663 -15.76 -13.50 4.07
N LYS A 664 -15.52 -14.71 3.59
CA LYS A 664 -15.25 -15.90 4.43
C LYS A 664 -13.92 -16.49 4.03
N GLY A 665 -13.16 -16.97 5.01
CA GLY A 665 -11.89 -17.58 4.67
C GLY A 665 -11.22 -18.32 5.80
N ALA A 666 -10.18 -19.05 5.42
CA ALA A 666 -9.25 -19.72 6.31
C ALA A 666 -7.81 -19.40 5.88
N GLU A 667 -6.94 -19.21 6.85
CA GLU A 667 -5.51 -18.96 6.64
C GLU A 667 -4.69 -19.97 7.44
N VAL A 668 -3.65 -20.49 6.82
CA VAL A 668 -2.61 -21.30 7.47
C VAL A 668 -1.29 -20.60 7.33
N ILE A 669 -0.65 -20.29 8.44
CA ILE A 669 0.68 -19.68 8.46
C ILE A 669 1.61 -20.61 9.21
N PHE A 670 2.66 -21.04 8.54
CA PHE A 670 3.79 -21.77 9.12
C PHE A 670 5.01 -20.86 9.07
N ASP A 671 5.70 -20.70 10.19
CA ASP A 671 6.89 -19.86 10.28
C ASP A 671 8.00 -20.59 11.05
N ARG A 672 9.17 -20.66 10.41
CA ARG A 672 10.43 -21.05 11.00
C ARG A 672 11.43 -19.96 10.65
N PRO A 673 11.79 -19.07 11.60
CA PRO A 673 12.76 -18.02 11.35
C PRO A 673 14.12 -18.62 10.95
N LEU A 674 14.99 -17.80 10.38
CA LEU A 674 16.33 -18.21 9.99
C LEU A 674 17.14 -18.59 11.25
N VAL A 675 17.12 -19.87 11.58
CA VAL A 675 17.90 -20.47 12.66
C VAL A 675 18.91 -21.44 12.06
N GLY A 676 20.21 -21.23 12.39
CA GLY A 676 21.29 -21.94 11.75
C GLY A 676 21.52 -21.47 10.32
N PHE A 677 21.21 -22.31 9.33
CA PHE A 677 21.49 -22.04 7.93
C PHE A 677 20.25 -21.91 7.05
N TRP A 678 19.05 -22.13 7.56
CA TRP A 678 17.81 -21.98 6.78
C TRP A 678 16.61 -21.54 7.62
N GLY A 679 15.69 -20.86 6.98
CA GLY A 679 14.38 -20.46 7.49
C GLY A 679 13.34 -20.53 6.40
N VAL A 680 12.06 -20.67 6.78
CA VAL A 680 10.95 -20.70 5.84
C VAL A 680 9.68 -20.13 6.47
N ARG A 681 8.96 -19.33 5.72
CA ARG A 681 7.61 -18.89 6.04
C ARG A 681 6.68 -19.34 4.91
N LEU A 682 5.58 -19.98 5.26
CA LEU A 682 4.51 -20.32 4.34
C LEU A 682 3.23 -19.63 4.82
N ALA A 683 2.58 -18.91 3.93
CA ALA A 683 1.28 -18.32 4.14
C ALA A 683 0.32 -18.82 3.07
N TYR A 684 -0.74 -19.50 3.46
CA TYR A 684 -1.80 -19.96 2.59
C TYR A 684 -3.11 -19.32 2.99
N THR A 685 -3.86 -18.82 2.04
CA THR A 685 -5.20 -18.28 2.22
C THR A 685 -6.18 -18.92 1.26
N LEU A 686 -7.28 -19.42 1.83
CA LEU A 686 -8.48 -19.79 1.11
C LEU A 686 -9.57 -18.79 1.49
N GLN A 687 -10.10 -18.06 0.52
CA GLN A 687 -11.18 -17.09 0.81
C GLN A 687 -12.20 -17.02 -0.31
N THR A 688 -13.39 -16.55 0.04
CA THR A 688 -14.46 -16.18 -0.87
C THR A 688 -14.92 -14.77 -0.50
N ALA A 689 -14.89 -13.85 -1.46
CA ALA A 689 -15.39 -12.49 -1.31
C ALA A 689 -16.54 -12.28 -2.29
N THR A 690 -17.75 -12.08 -1.77
CA THR A 690 -18.96 -11.86 -2.55
C THR A 690 -19.62 -10.55 -2.13
N GLY A 691 -20.43 -9.96 -3.01
CA GLY A 691 -21.14 -8.73 -2.71
C GLY A 691 -21.97 -8.25 -3.89
N THR A 692 -22.62 -7.10 -3.73
CA THR A 692 -23.48 -6.49 -4.77
C THR A 692 -22.73 -5.60 -5.75
N ALA A 693 -21.55 -5.10 -5.37
CA ALA A 693 -20.66 -4.36 -6.26
C ALA A 693 -19.22 -4.40 -5.76
N THR A 694 -18.25 -4.44 -6.68
CA THR A 694 -16.81 -4.41 -6.38
C THR A 694 -16.36 -3.02 -5.88
N ASN A 695 -16.89 -1.97 -6.47
CA ASN A 695 -16.58 -0.58 -6.14
C ASN A 695 -17.80 0.32 -6.31
N ALA A 696 -17.71 1.56 -5.87
CA ALA A 696 -18.82 2.51 -5.91
C ALA A 696 -19.34 2.85 -7.33
N PHE A 697 -18.57 2.56 -8.37
CA PHE A 697 -18.91 2.85 -9.77
C PHE A 697 -19.45 1.64 -10.54
N GLU A 698 -19.47 0.45 -9.96
CA GLU A 698 -19.83 -0.80 -10.63
C GLU A 698 -21.25 -0.78 -11.20
N LEU A 699 -22.20 -0.22 -10.45
CA LEU A 699 -23.59 -0.21 -10.88
C LEU A 699 -23.79 0.63 -12.14
N LEU A 700 -23.06 1.74 -12.30
CA LEU A 700 -23.10 2.58 -13.50
C LEU A 700 -22.76 1.81 -14.77
N ARG A 701 -21.81 0.89 -14.69
CA ARG A 701 -21.37 0.08 -15.83
C ARG A 701 -22.41 -0.95 -16.26
N ARG A 702 -23.43 -1.21 -15.45
CA ARG A 702 -24.46 -2.21 -15.70
C ARG A 702 -25.81 -1.59 -16.06
N ILE A 703 -26.04 -0.31 -15.85
CA ILE A 703 -27.26 0.37 -16.23
C ILE A 703 -27.33 0.43 -17.76
N ARG A 704 -28.44 0.07 -18.34
CA ARG A 704 -28.69 0.07 -19.76
C ARG A 704 -29.87 0.97 -20.10
N ILE A 705 -29.87 1.51 -21.31
CA ILE A 705 -31.02 2.15 -21.91
C ILE A 705 -31.50 1.16 -22.97
N ASP A 706 -32.76 0.79 -22.91
CA ASP A 706 -33.37 -0.06 -23.91
C ASP A 706 -33.66 0.75 -25.23
N PRO A 707 -34.02 0.09 -26.35
CA PRO A 707 -34.33 0.78 -27.58
C PRO A 707 -35.55 1.74 -27.49
N GLY A 708 -36.37 1.61 -26.44
CA GLY A 708 -37.49 2.49 -26.12
C GLY A 708 -37.10 3.75 -25.34
N GLY A 709 -35.84 3.85 -24.89
CA GLY A 709 -35.33 4.93 -24.05
C GLY A 709 -35.46 4.69 -22.55
N ASP A 710 -36.01 3.55 -22.12
CA ASP A 710 -36.16 3.24 -20.69
C ASP A 710 -34.89 2.73 -20.07
N THR A 711 -34.63 3.18 -18.85
CA THR A 711 -33.47 2.74 -18.08
C THR A 711 -33.67 1.38 -17.42
N ILE A 712 -32.94 0.39 -17.86
CA ILE A 712 -32.89 -0.94 -17.22
C ILE A 712 -31.86 -0.94 -16.09
N ASN A 713 -32.35 -0.90 -14.86
CA ASN A 713 -31.50 -1.06 -13.68
C ASN A 713 -31.22 -2.55 -13.46
N PRO A 714 -29.94 -2.96 -13.36
CA PRO A 714 -29.63 -4.34 -13.09
C PRO A 714 -30.12 -4.73 -11.68
N ALA A 715 -30.61 -5.95 -11.54
CA ALA A 715 -30.92 -6.50 -10.24
C ALA A 715 -29.67 -6.52 -9.36
N ARG A 716 -29.83 -6.19 -8.08
CA ARG A 716 -28.75 -6.30 -7.09
C ARG A 716 -28.56 -7.75 -6.67
N VAL A 717 -27.77 -8.49 -7.42
CA VAL A 717 -27.43 -9.89 -7.15
C VAL A 717 -26.07 -9.94 -6.50
N GLU A 718 -25.91 -10.83 -5.55
CA GLU A 718 -24.59 -11.14 -4.96
C GLU A 718 -23.76 -11.96 -5.96
N PHE A 719 -22.50 -11.54 -6.19
CA PHE A 719 -21.56 -12.18 -7.10
C PHE A 719 -20.13 -12.09 -6.55
N PRO A 720 -19.18 -12.89 -7.04
CA PRO A 720 -17.78 -12.78 -6.65
C PRO A 720 -17.20 -11.41 -7.00
N LEU A 721 -16.54 -10.75 -6.03
CA LEU A 721 -15.97 -9.42 -6.22
C LEU A 721 -14.64 -9.50 -7.00
N ASP A 722 -14.25 -8.44 -7.73
CA ASP A 722 -13.04 -8.40 -8.59
C ASP A 722 -11.74 -8.79 -7.84
N TYR A 723 -11.72 -8.68 -6.53
CA TYR A 723 -10.62 -9.11 -5.65
C TYR A 723 -10.87 -10.46 -4.95
N ASP A 724 -11.86 -11.25 -5.40
CA ASP A 724 -12.12 -12.62 -4.91
C ASP A 724 -11.05 -13.59 -5.42
N ARG A 725 -9.95 -13.71 -4.69
CA ARG A 725 -8.88 -14.65 -4.97
C ARG A 725 -9.04 -15.88 -4.09
N ARG A 726 -9.51 -16.98 -4.68
CA ARG A 726 -9.84 -18.22 -3.96
C ARG A 726 -8.65 -18.81 -3.22
N HIS A 727 -7.54 -18.95 -3.89
CA HIS A 727 -6.31 -19.54 -3.35
C HIS A 727 -5.15 -18.57 -3.51
N SER A 728 -4.42 -18.33 -2.44
CA SER A 728 -3.17 -17.57 -2.44
C SER A 728 -2.14 -18.31 -1.57
N VAL A 729 -0.97 -18.56 -2.12
CA VAL A 729 0.16 -19.19 -1.43
C VAL A 729 1.38 -18.28 -1.57
N THR A 730 2.00 -17.95 -0.46
CA THR A 730 3.30 -17.29 -0.42
C THR A 730 4.27 -18.15 0.36
N VAL A 731 5.39 -18.51 -0.25
CA VAL A 731 6.50 -19.22 0.41
C VAL A 731 7.72 -18.33 0.37
N ILE A 732 8.29 -18.05 1.54
CA ILE A 732 9.53 -17.28 1.70
C ILE A 732 10.58 -18.23 2.25
N GLY A 733 11.53 -18.62 1.44
CA GLY A 733 12.71 -19.41 1.84
C GLY A 733 13.90 -18.49 2.10
N GLN A 734 14.64 -18.74 3.16
CA GLN A 734 15.88 -18.04 3.50
C GLN A 734 16.99 -19.05 3.74
N GLY A 735 18.19 -18.75 3.26
CA GLY A 735 19.36 -19.58 3.48
C GLY A 735 20.61 -18.75 3.70
N ARG A 736 21.53 -19.26 4.52
CA ARG A 736 22.86 -18.71 4.70
C ARG A 736 23.87 -19.84 4.71
N VAL A 737 24.88 -19.75 3.86
CA VAL A 737 26.01 -20.67 3.87
C VAL A 737 26.95 -20.26 5.01
N PRO A 738 27.23 -21.14 5.98
CA PRO A 738 28.18 -20.84 7.06
C PRO A 738 29.58 -20.49 6.54
N ASP A 739 30.28 -19.61 7.23
CA ASP A 739 31.66 -19.21 6.84
C ASP A 739 32.66 -20.38 6.88
N SER A 740 32.32 -21.45 7.61
CA SER A 740 33.12 -22.67 7.73
C SER A 740 32.84 -23.72 6.65
N LEU A 741 31.75 -23.54 5.85
CA LEU A 741 31.29 -24.61 4.97
C LEU A 741 31.41 -24.20 3.49
N GLY A 742 31.81 -25.14 2.64
CA GLY A 742 31.83 -24.99 1.19
C GLY A 742 33.03 -24.25 0.59
N PRO A 743 33.11 -24.12 -0.74
CA PRO A 743 34.17 -23.37 -1.44
C PRO A 743 34.18 -21.89 -1.07
N ARG A 744 35.34 -21.25 -1.07
CA ARG A 744 35.50 -19.82 -0.69
C ARG A 744 34.51 -18.85 -1.31
N PRO A 745 34.12 -18.93 -2.61
CA PRO A 745 33.17 -18.00 -3.19
C PRO A 745 31.74 -18.09 -2.62
N PHE A 746 31.34 -19.21 -2.00
CA PHE A 746 30.01 -19.43 -1.47
C PHE A 746 29.92 -19.20 0.06
N ARG A 747 31.03 -19.06 0.76
CA ARG A 747 31.06 -18.83 2.21
C ARG A 747 30.39 -17.50 2.57
N GLY A 748 29.48 -17.53 3.54
CA GLY A 748 28.71 -16.38 3.95
C GLY A 748 27.66 -15.90 2.93
N LEU A 749 27.44 -16.63 1.81
CA LEU A 749 26.38 -16.29 0.86
C LEU A 749 25.02 -16.40 1.54
N GLU A 750 24.23 -15.35 1.43
CA GLU A 750 22.84 -15.28 1.86
C GLU A 750 21.94 -15.35 0.64
N ALA A 751 20.87 -16.13 0.73
CA ALA A 751 19.86 -16.26 -0.29
C ALA A 751 18.47 -16.12 0.32
N ALA A 752 17.59 -15.37 -0.33
CA ALA A 752 16.17 -15.35 -0.03
C ALA A 752 15.39 -15.58 -1.33
N ALA A 753 14.37 -16.42 -1.26
CA ALA A 753 13.47 -16.68 -2.39
C ALA A 753 12.03 -16.50 -1.94
N ILE A 754 11.22 -15.84 -2.79
CA ILE A 754 9.79 -15.65 -2.59
C ILE A 754 9.07 -16.31 -3.75
N ILE A 755 8.25 -17.30 -3.46
CA ILE A 755 7.37 -17.96 -4.43
C ILE A 755 5.95 -17.54 -4.12
N ARG A 756 5.27 -16.92 -5.09
CA ARG A 756 3.86 -16.54 -4.97
C ARG A 756 3.05 -17.24 -6.04
N PHE A 757 2.08 -18.01 -5.59
CA PHE A 757 1.06 -18.63 -6.44
C PHE A 757 -0.31 -18.11 -6.04
N SER A 758 -1.17 -17.81 -7.01
CA SER A 758 -2.53 -17.41 -6.73
C SER A 758 -3.48 -17.78 -7.86
N SER A 759 -4.70 -18.19 -7.49
CA SER A 759 -5.77 -18.38 -8.46
C SER A 759 -6.12 -17.07 -9.17
N GLY A 760 -6.60 -17.14 -10.41
CA GLY A 760 -7.01 -15.97 -11.17
C GLY A 760 -8.15 -15.21 -10.48
N LEU A 761 -8.16 -13.89 -10.68
CA LEU A 761 -9.25 -13.02 -10.27
C LEU A 761 -10.49 -13.26 -11.15
N PRO A 762 -11.71 -13.03 -10.65
CA PRO A 762 -12.90 -13.19 -11.45
C PRO A 762 -13.06 -12.04 -12.45
N PHE A 763 -13.73 -12.31 -13.55
CA PHE A 763 -14.13 -11.31 -14.53
C PHE A 763 -15.49 -11.65 -15.14
N THR A 764 -16.12 -10.64 -15.73
CA THR A 764 -17.44 -10.76 -16.36
C THR A 764 -17.31 -10.86 -17.87
N MET A 765 -17.88 -11.89 -18.49
CA MET A 765 -18.00 -11.97 -19.94
C MET A 765 -19.12 -11.08 -20.47
N THR A 766 -18.89 -10.48 -21.63
CA THR A 766 -19.86 -9.67 -22.37
C THR A 766 -19.95 -10.16 -23.82
N ASN A 767 -21.01 -9.73 -24.53
CA ASN A 767 -21.03 -9.87 -25.97
C ASN A 767 -19.95 -9.00 -26.65
N ALA A 768 -19.81 -9.10 -27.96
CA ALA A 768 -18.79 -8.40 -28.75
C ALA A 768 -18.95 -6.86 -28.70
N THR A 769 -20.14 -6.35 -28.48
CA THR A 769 -20.42 -4.92 -28.33
C THR A 769 -20.17 -4.41 -26.91
N GLY A 770 -19.97 -5.30 -25.93
CA GLY A 770 -19.72 -4.96 -24.53
C GLY A 770 -20.94 -4.51 -23.73
N ASP A 771 -22.13 -4.53 -24.37
CA ASP A 771 -23.38 -4.04 -23.79
C ASP A 771 -24.19 -5.10 -23.07
N THR A 772 -23.99 -6.38 -23.36
CA THR A 772 -24.72 -7.50 -22.80
C THR A 772 -23.83 -8.43 -22.00
N LEU A 773 -24.19 -8.69 -20.73
CA LEU A 773 -23.49 -9.67 -19.91
C LEU A 773 -23.80 -11.10 -20.38
N ILE A 774 -22.78 -11.93 -20.49
CA ILE A 774 -22.92 -13.37 -20.73
C ILE A 774 -22.79 -14.09 -19.39
N GLY A 775 -23.90 -14.58 -18.85
CA GLY A 775 -23.95 -15.21 -17.54
C GLY A 775 -24.01 -14.22 -16.39
N LEU A 776 -23.66 -14.68 -15.19
CA LEU A 776 -23.61 -13.85 -13.98
C LEU A 776 -22.36 -12.97 -13.97
N PRO A 777 -22.41 -11.80 -13.32
CA PRO A 777 -21.20 -10.99 -13.12
C PRO A 777 -20.09 -11.82 -12.45
N ASN A 778 -18.85 -11.66 -12.93
CA ASN A 778 -17.66 -12.29 -12.37
C ASN A 778 -17.73 -13.84 -12.29
N SER A 779 -18.45 -14.46 -13.22
CA SER A 779 -18.59 -15.92 -13.31
C SER A 779 -17.37 -16.63 -13.90
N HIS A 780 -16.50 -15.91 -14.59
CA HIS A 780 -15.27 -16.43 -15.20
C HIS A 780 -14.05 -16.03 -14.38
N ARG A 781 -12.93 -16.72 -14.59
CA ARG A 781 -11.66 -16.43 -13.89
C ARG A 781 -10.48 -16.32 -14.84
N LEU A 782 -9.60 -15.37 -14.53
CA LEU A 782 -8.30 -15.24 -15.18
C LEU A 782 -7.43 -16.49 -14.93
N PRO A 783 -6.42 -16.72 -15.76
CA PRO A 783 -5.40 -17.74 -15.50
C PRO A 783 -4.70 -17.54 -14.14
N PRO A 784 -4.17 -18.61 -13.52
CA PRO A 784 -3.43 -18.48 -12.26
C PRO A 784 -2.09 -17.77 -12.47
N LEU A 785 -1.72 -16.96 -11.47
CA LEU A 785 -0.45 -16.23 -11.43
C LEU A 785 0.60 -17.03 -10.67
N LEU A 786 1.84 -16.99 -11.15
CA LEU A 786 3.00 -17.54 -10.45
C LEU A 786 4.19 -16.59 -10.63
N THR A 787 4.81 -16.19 -9.54
CA THR A 787 6.09 -15.45 -9.54
C THR A 787 7.10 -16.14 -8.65
N VAL A 788 8.34 -16.09 -9.03
CA VAL A 788 9.50 -16.51 -8.24
C VAL A 788 10.49 -15.37 -8.23
N ASP A 789 10.73 -14.81 -7.04
CA ASP A 789 11.66 -13.72 -6.83
C ASP A 789 12.81 -14.21 -5.93
N MET A 790 14.03 -13.72 -6.16
CA MET A 790 15.22 -14.16 -5.44
C MET A 790 16.16 -13.00 -5.17
N LEU A 791 16.70 -12.94 -3.97
CA LEU A 791 17.81 -12.08 -3.59
C LEU A 791 19.01 -12.95 -3.22
N LEU A 792 20.13 -12.78 -3.90
CA LEU A 792 21.42 -13.36 -3.53
C LEU A 792 22.33 -12.26 -3.03
N ARG A 793 22.87 -12.39 -1.83
CA ARG A 793 23.73 -11.39 -1.20
C ARG A 793 25.05 -12.02 -0.75
N ARG A 794 26.14 -11.39 -1.13
CA ARG A 794 27.48 -11.76 -0.69
C ARG A 794 28.05 -10.67 0.20
N PRO A 795 28.17 -10.87 1.52
CA PRO A 795 28.86 -9.96 2.40
C PRO A 795 30.37 -9.90 2.06
N VAL A 796 30.93 -8.70 2.10
CA VAL A 796 32.35 -8.41 1.86
C VAL A 796 32.87 -7.53 2.98
N ARG A 797 34.07 -7.76 3.45
CA ARG A 797 34.77 -6.92 4.44
C ARG A 797 35.85 -6.09 3.74
N LEU A 798 35.75 -4.78 3.85
CA LEU A 798 36.70 -3.80 3.30
C LEU A 798 37.37 -3.02 4.46
N GLY A 799 38.34 -3.63 5.12
CA GLY A 799 38.95 -3.08 6.33
C GLY A 799 37.92 -2.93 7.46
N ARG A 800 37.71 -1.69 7.93
CA ARG A 800 36.67 -1.36 8.95
C ARG A 800 35.25 -1.31 8.44
N TRP A 801 35.05 -1.27 7.11
CA TRP A 801 33.75 -1.20 6.46
C TRP A 801 33.19 -2.60 6.21
N ARG A 802 31.88 -2.73 6.38
CA ARG A 802 31.14 -3.93 5.97
C ARG A 802 30.44 -3.59 4.67
N GLY A 803 30.64 -4.38 3.65
CA GLY A 803 29.97 -4.21 2.38
C GLY A 803 29.19 -5.46 2.00
N SER A 804 28.39 -5.36 0.99
CA SER A 804 27.79 -6.50 0.31
C SER A 804 27.61 -6.19 -1.18
N VAL A 805 27.70 -7.23 -2.00
CA VAL A 805 27.26 -7.23 -3.39
C VAL A 805 26.05 -8.15 -3.46
N TYR A 806 25.01 -7.73 -4.17
CA TYR A 806 23.80 -8.53 -4.28
C TYR A 806 23.19 -8.49 -5.68
N LEU A 807 22.45 -9.55 -6.00
CA LEU A 807 21.63 -9.69 -7.18
C LEU A 807 20.17 -9.81 -6.72
N ASP A 808 19.31 -8.85 -7.09
CA ASP A 808 17.86 -8.91 -6.97
C ASP A 808 17.28 -9.38 -8.31
N ALA A 809 16.62 -10.54 -8.30
CA ALA A 809 15.98 -11.13 -9.47
C ALA A 809 14.49 -11.32 -9.20
N ARG A 810 13.63 -10.64 -9.96
CA ARG A 810 12.18 -10.73 -9.85
C ARG A 810 11.58 -11.38 -11.08
N ASN A 811 10.49 -12.10 -10.90
CA ASN A 811 9.93 -12.98 -11.93
C ASN A 811 11.04 -13.79 -12.63
N LEU A 812 11.86 -14.49 -11.84
CA LEU A 812 13.06 -15.22 -12.29
C LEU A 812 12.75 -16.15 -13.47
N LEU A 813 11.55 -16.75 -13.47
CA LEU A 813 11.10 -17.68 -14.53
C LEU A 813 10.68 -16.94 -15.80
N ASN A 814 10.65 -15.61 -15.83
CA ASN A 814 10.12 -14.77 -16.91
C ASN A 814 8.73 -15.21 -17.39
N ARG A 815 7.90 -15.67 -16.45
CA ARG A 815 6.54 -16.11 -16.78
C ARG A 815 5.69 -14.92 -17.22
N ARG A 816 4.99 -15.06 -18.33
CA ARG A 816 3.95 -14.11 -18.76
C ARG A 816 2.69 -14.35 -17.95
N ASN A 817 2.54 -13.63 -16.85
CA ASN A 817 1.34 -13.65 -16.05
C ASN A 817 0.28 -12.77 -16.73
N ILE A 818 -0.90 -13.33 -16.99
CA ILE A 818 -2.05 -12.59 -17.54
C ILE A 818 -2.82 -11.98 -16.37
N GLU A 819 -2.85 -10.65 -16.30
CA GLU A 819 -3.48 -9.88 -15.22
C GLU A 819 -4.81 -9.26 -15.64
N ALA A 820 -5.07 -9.17 -16.95
CA ALA A 820 -6.32 -8.70 -17.50
C ALA A 820 -6.65 -9.41 -18.81
N VAL A 821 -7.94 -9.53 -19.10
CA VAL A 821 -8.46 -10.04 -20.38
C VAL A 821 -9.57 -9.12 -20.86
N ARG A 822 -9.85 -9.19 -22.14
CA ARG A 822 -11.04 -8.59 -22.71
C ARG A 822 -12.29 -9.35 -22.28
N ARG A 823 -13.34 -8.61 -22.00
CA ARG A 823 -14.61 -9.20 -21.53
C ARG A 823 -15.40 -9.91 -22.62
N ASP A 824 -15.17 -9.57 -23.88
CA ASP A 824 -15.86 -10.18 -25.06
C ASP A 824 -15.25 -11.52 -25.48
N THR A 825 -13.96 -11.67 -25.31
CA THR A 825 -13.24 -12.89 -25.78
C THR A 825 -12.69 -13.76 -24.65
N GLY A 826 -12.44 -13.19 -23.48
CA GLY A 826 -11.69 -13.86 -22.40
C GLY A 826 -10.19 -13.96 -22.67
N GLU A 827 -9.67 -13.35 -23.73
CA GLU A 827 -8.28 -13.31 -24.14
C GLU A 827 -7.64 -11.93 -23.88
N PRO A 828 -6.31 -11.83 -23.76
CA PRO A 828 -5.62 -10.56 -23.55
C PRO A 828 -5.87 -9.53 -24.66
N GLY A 829 -5.88 -9.94 -25.93
CA GLY A 829 -5.98 -9.08 -27.11
C GLY A 829 -7.31 -9.11 -27.84
N LEU A 830 -7.49 -8.19 -28.78
CA LEU A 830 -8.58 -8.21 -29.73
C LEU A 830 -8.44 -9.40 -30.69
N GLY A 831 -9.54 -10.06 -31.03
CA GLY A 831 -9.57 -11.04 -32.11
C GLY A 831 -9.34 -10.39 -33.48
N PRO A 832 -8.87 -11.15 -34.49
CA PRO A 832 -8.57 -10.63 -35.84
C PRO A 832 -9.73 -9.88 -36.46
N GLN A 833 -10.94 -10.39 -36.39
CA GLN A 833 -12.14 -9.77 -36.95
C GLN A 833 -12.48 -8.40 -36.30
N ALA A 834 -12.22 -8.23 -34.99
CA ALA A 834 -12.44 -6.95 -34.30
C ALA A 834 -11.37 -5.92 -34.73
N ILE A 835 -10.15 -6.35 -34.96
CA ILE A 835 -9.06 -5.51 -35.49
C ILE A 835 -9.37 -5.08 -36.91
N ASP A 836 -9.81 -6.02 -37.78
CA ASP A 836 -10.21 -5.74 -39.15
C ASP A 836 -11.39 -4.73 -39.18
N SER A 837 -12.38 -4.90 -38.31
CA SER A 837 -13.52 -3.95 -38.20
C SER A 837 -13.08 -2.57 -37.72
N LEU A 838 -12.08 -2.49 -36.82
CA LEU A 838 -11.52 -1.23 -36.38
C LEU A 838 -10.77 -0.52 -37.51
N ALA A 839 -9.95 -1.26 -38.26
CA ALA A 839 -9.23 -0.78 -39.43
C ALA A 839 -10.20 -0.31 -40.54
N GLU A 840 -11.26 -1.07 -40.79
CA GLU A 840 -12.27 -0.74 -41.80
C GLU A 840 -12.97 0.59 -41.50
N ARG A 841 -13.41 0.80 -40.24
CA ARG A 841 -14.02 2.07 -39.81
C ARG A 841 -13.06 3.26 -40.00
N ALA A 842 -11.80 3.07 -39.67
CA ALA A 842 -10.79 4.10 -39.82
C ALA A 842 -10.52 4.41 -41.31
N TYR A 843 -10.42 3.39 -42.17
CA TYR A 843 -10.29 3.53 -43.61
C TYR A 843 -11.48 4.24 -44.24
N GLN A 844 -12.72 3.90 -43.86
CA GLN A 844 -13.93 4.55 -44.37
C GLN A 844 -14.03 6.02 -43.93
N ALA A 845 -13.48 6.37 -42.77
CA ALA A 845 -13.43 7.76 -42.29
C ALA A 845 -12.36 8.60 -43.03
N HIS A 846 -11.35 7.97 -43.60
CA HIS A 846 -10.20 8.63 -44.21
C HIS A 846 -9.75 7.89 -45.51
N PRO A 847 -10.60 7.87 -46.54
CA PRO A 847 -10.31 7.16 -47.81
C PRO A 847 -9.41 7.96 -48.76
N GLU A 848 -8.96 9.16 -48.37
CA GLU A 848 -8.22 10.09 -49.23
C GLU A 848 -6.83 9.54 -49.59
N ALA A 849 -6.48 9.67 -50.88
CA ALA A 849 -5.16 9.24 -51.36
C ALA A 849 -4.04 10.06 -50.68
N ILE A 850 -2.90 9.45 -50.43
CA ILE A 850 -1.70 10.05 -49.85
C ILE A 850 -0.67 10.26 -50.97
N PRO A 851 -0.46 11.52 -51.44
CA PRO A 851 0.48 11.80 -52.53
C PRO A 851 1.95 11.76 -52.01
N TYR A 852 2.86 11.62 -52.97
CA TYR A 852 4.29 11.50 -52.73
C TYR A 852 4.85 12.67 -51.89
N GLU A 853 4.36 13.88 -52.10
CA GLU A 853 4.81 15.07 -51.37
C GLU A 853 4.31 15.11 -49.91
N SER A 854 3.36 14.25 -49.53
CA SER A 854 2.82 14.22 -48.19
C SER A 854 3.83 13.64 -47.20
N PRO A 855 3.98 14.20 -45.97
CA PRO A 855 4.79 13.59 -44.94
C PRO A 855 4.24 12.23 -44.46
N ARG A 856 3.02 11.91 -44.86
CA ARG A 856 2.36 10.64 -44.62
C ARG A 856 2.71 9.55 -45.65
N TYR A 857 3.31 9.95 -46.82
CA TYR A 857 3.66 8.97 -47.88
C TYR A 857 4.65 7.91 -47.35
N ARG A 858 4.39 6.68 -47.66
CA ARG A 858 5.22 5.54 -47.29
C ARG A 858 5.51 4.73 -48.57
N ALA A 859 6.70 4.85 -49.14
CA ALA A 859 7.07 4.24 -50.39
C ALA A 859 6.83 2.72 -50.47
N TYR A 860 6.85 2.03 -49.32
CA TYR A 860 6.55 0.59 -49.29
C TYR A 860 5.07 0.25 -49.51
N ALA A 861 4.18 1.22 -49.39
CA ALA A 861 2.73 1.04 -49.53
C ALA A 861 2.21 1.43 -50.93
N ASP A 862 2.98 2.23 -51.69
CA ASP A 862 2.72 2.54 -53.07
C ASP A 862 3.13 1.32 -53.92
N VAL A 863 2.17 0.43 -54.14
CA VAL A 863 2.45 -0.91 -54.78
C VAL A 863 2.65 -0.79 -56.26
N ASP A 864 1.96 0.11 -56.94
CA ASP A 864 2.04 0.31 -58.37
C ASP A 864 3.05 1.38 -58.79
N GLY A 865 3.67 2.09 -57.82
CA GLY A 865 4.73 3.09 -58.05
C GLY A 865 4.28 4.36 -58.76
N ASN A 866 2.96 4.68 -58.68
CA ASN A 866 2.40 5.87 -59.33
C ASN A 866 2.60 7.20 -58.55
N GLY A 867 3.18 7.14 -57.39
CA GLY A 867 3.39 8.29 -56.50
C GLY A 867 2.18 8.67 -55.64
N LEU A 868 1.17 7.79 -55.61
CA LEU A 868 -0.04 7.94 -54.78
C LEU A 868 -0.26 6.66 -54.03
N ILE A 869 -0.57 6.73 -52.76
CA ILE A 869 -1.09 5.59 -51.99
C ILE A 869 -2.61 5.76 -52.00
N GLU A 870 -3.30 4.94 -52.79
CA GLU A 870 -4.72 5.10 -53.02
C GLU A 870 -5.50 3.79 -53.08
N GLY A 871 -6.81 3.90 -52.96
CA GLY A 871 -7.66 2.73 -53.04
C GLY A 871 -7.53 1.77 -51.86
N ARG A 872 -8.36 0.74 -51.86
CA ARG A 872 -8.38 -0.27 -50.80
C ARG A 872 -7.11 -1.13 -50.74
N SER A 873 -6.53 -1.40 -51.91
CA SER A 873 -5.35 -2.26 -52.01
C SER A 873 -4.09 -1.73 -51.30
N GLU A 874 -3.96 -0.41 -51.25
CA GLU A 874 -2.79 0.24 -50.66
C GLU A 874 -3.08 0.89 -49.30
N LEU A 875 -4.20 1.58 -49.15
CA LEU A 875 -4.56 2.27 -47.91
C LEU A 875 -5.00 1.32 -46.80
N PHE A 876 -5.88 0.34 -47.11
CA PHE A 876 -6.41 -0.55 -46.05
C PHE A 876 -5.33 -1.36 -45.32
N PRO A 877 -4.29 -1.92 -45.97
CA PRO A 877 -3.18 -2.55 -45.28
C PRO A 877 -2.46 -1.65 -44.27
N LEU A 878 -2.37 -0.35 -44.53
CA LEU A 878 -1.78 0.61 -43.60
C LEU A 878 -2.67 0.83 -42.37
N PHE A 879 -3.99 1.00 -42.60
CA PHE A 879 -4.96 1.09 -41.49
C PHE A 879 -4.98 -0.19 -40.64
N LEU A 880 -4.88 -1.34 -41.27
CA LEU A 880 -4.85 -2.61 -40.56
C LEU A 880 -3.57 -2.77 -39.72
N ALA A 881 -2.43 -2.39 -40.26
CA ALA A 881 -1.17 -2.40 -39.53
C ALA A 881 -1.18 -1.41 -38.35
N ALA A 882 -1.69 -0.21 -38.57
CA ALA A 882 -1.87 0.81 -37.54
C ALA A 882 -2.84 0.35 -36.44
N ALA A 883 -3.95 -0.27 -36.80
CA ALA A 883 -4.91 -0.82 -35.83
C ALA A 883 -4.29 -1.94 -34.97
N ARG A 884 -3.57 -2.88 -35.60
CA ARG A 884 -2.85 -3.96 -34.89
C ARG A 884 -1.85 -3.41 -33.88
N ASP A 885 -1.11 -2.39 -34.27
CA ASP A 885 -0.14 -1.71 -33.42
C ASP A 885 -0.80 -0.96 -32.26
N TYR A 886 -1.88 -0.22 -32.53
CA TYR A 886 -2.60 0.56 -31.53
C TYR A 886 -3.22 -0.31 -30.42
N VAL A 887 -3.78 -1.47 -30.78
CA VAL A 887 -4.51 -2.34 -29.84
C VAL A 887 -3.65 -3.40 -29.18
N GLN A 888 -2.33 -3.31 -29.24
CA GLN A 888 -1.45 -4.25 -28.54
C GLN A 888 -1.86 -4.39 -27.07
N PRO A 889 -2.05 -5.62 -26.55
CA PRO A 889 -2.58 -5.85 -25.21
C PRO A 889 -1.49 -5.74 -24.13
N LEU A 890 -0.76 -4.64 -24.09
CA LEU A 890 0.42 -4.47 -23.25
C LEU A 890 0.08 -4.61 -21.78
N PHE A 891 -0.94 -3.89 -21.30
CA PHE A 891 -1.35 -3.89 -19.91
C PHE A 891 -2.15 -5.13 -19.46
N ALA A 892 -2.32 -6.09 -20.34
CA ALA A 892 -2.89 -7.38 -19.98
C ALA A 892 -1.87 -8.31 -19.29
N TYR A 893 -0.59 -7.97 -19.33
CA TYR A 893 0.51 -8.79 -18.83
C TYR A 893 1.21 -8.10 -17.65
N GLY A 894 1.58 -8.89 -16.65
CA GLY A 894 2.42 -8.46 -15.54
C GLY A 894 3.88 -8.20 -15.95
N PRO A 895 4.75 -7.81 -15.00
CA PRO A 895 6.12 -7.42 -15.28
C PRO A 895 6.97 -8.58 -15.83
N PRO A 896 7.98 -8.27 -16.67
CA PRO A 896 8.97 -9.23 -17.15
C PRO A 896 9.92 -9.64 -16.00
N ARG A 897 10.90 -10.48 -16.32
CA ARG A 897 12.02 -10.74 -15.42
C ARG A 897 12.83 -9.45 -15.24
N LEU A 898 12.94 -9.01 -13.98
CA LEU A 898 13.76 -7.86 -13.58
C LEU A 898 15.02 -8.40 -12.90
N LEU A 899 16.19 -8.00 -13.37
CA LEU A 899 17.48 -8.34 -12.79
C LEU A 899 18.21 -7.06 -12.41
N ARG A 900 18.72 -6.98 -11.18
CA ARG A 900 19.39 -5.79 -10.66
C ARG A 900 20.64 -6.18 -9.88
N LEU A 901 21.72 -5.50 -10.15
CA LEU A 901 22.96 -5.61 -9.37
C LEU A 901 23.04 -4.46 -8.38
N GLY A 902 23.36 -4.78 -7.14
CA GLY A 902 23.50 -3.78 -6.10
C GLY A 902 24.79 -3.94 -5.31
N VAL A 903 25.29 -2.81 -4.86
CA VAL A 903 26.41 -2.71 -3.92
C VAL A 903 25.98 -1.94 -2.69
N GLU A 904 26.46 -2.36 -1.53
CA GLU A 904 26.16 -1.74 -0.26
C GLU A 904 27.42 -1.59 0.56
N LEU A 905 27.55 -0.44 1.24
CA LEU A 905 28.58 -0.17 2.23
C LEU A 905 27.92 0.26 3.55
N ALA A 906 28.37 -0.30 4.67
CA ALA A 906 27.89 0.04 6.01
C ALA A 906 29.06 0.17 6.99
N PHE A 907 28.92 1.03 8.02
CA PHE A 907 29.89 1.24 9.09
C PHE A 907 29.24 1.30 10.45
#